data_5015a2081f14721b421fee810690f8e3
#
_entry.id   5015a2081f14721b421fee810690f8e3
#
_cell.length_a   1.000
_cell.length_b   1.000
_cell.length_c   1.000
_cell.angle_alpha   90.00
_cell.angle_beta   90.00
_cell.angle_gamma   90.00
#
_symmetry.space_group_name_H-M   'P 1'
#
loop_
_entity.id
_entity.type
_entity.pdbx_description
1 polymer ?
#
loop_
_entity_poly.entity_id
_entity_poly.type
_entity_poly.pdbx_seq_one_letter_code
_entity_poly.pdbx_strand_id
1 'polypeptide(L)'
;LQELLFHWKKYAIPYNSDTMNPYHELILQIIAQNSVQKLNLDDLKDIKRDFAKKQKLPDIPTNIKLLRAYHELLSDKKIEKNIEIESLLKKRAVRSQSGIVAVQVLTKPYPCPGQCIFCPNEQWMPKSYISSEPGAMRALLNQFDPIKQVYNRLLSLTMTGHQTDKIEMIVLGGTRDFYPNDYRIDFIKNLYDACNTFSQLEIKFPKGTETVNDSENTDEYRFKYELTNLDSIQYSDTLQEAIKKNETAENRIIGLTVETRPEFATDENCRMWRELWVTRLEMWVQSMYDDILEANHRWHTVQQIREAIHKLRQYGFKFSIHIMPGLYGYTYEKDLWTFQKIYSDPFIKPDEIKYYPTSVVQNTVLYDLYQKWDYKPLTIDYIQKLIRQTFLEIIPPYTRIKRLIRDIPATEITAGSNITNLSQLTHNELKKELKSNPDKAKSLYSRLYWDYELVDSEKLLKIKDNCESDEIKTTIIGEKPDLESYRNFVCLDTRSREIRNKYEKWNKQDETVPNLVIRQYQSSVWREFFISFEDLQGYIYWFTRLLLPDLEQTIERDWLGKYTALIRELHIYWQLVWLKENVDSNDQKQHHWFGSQLLTMAEQISKDNWYKNLSVISWVWVRKYYEKQWYSLVGTYMVKWL
;
A
#
# COMPACT_ATOMS: atom_id res chain seq x y z
N LEU A 1 -25.74 -29.28 -22.22
CA LEU A 1 -25.49 -29.51 -20.76
C LEU A 1 -25.55 -30.96 -20.38
N GLN A 2 -26.58 -31.70 -20.83
CA GLN A 2 -26.69 -33.15 -20.60
C GLN A 2 -25.59 -33.95 -21.31
N GLU A 3 -25.18 -33.59 -22.51
CA GLU A 3 -24.09 -34.26 -23.26
C GLU A 3 -22.72 -33.97 -22.67
N LEU A 4 -22.44 -32.75 -22.18
CA LEU A 4 -21.20 -32.39 -21.46
C LEU A 4 -21.12 -33.12 -20.12
N LEU A 5 -22.21 -33.22 -19.37
CA LEU A 5 -22.28 -34.00 -18.14
C LEU A 5 -22.14 -35.53 -18.41
N PHE A 6 -22.56 -35.98 -19.59
CA PHE A 6 -22.39 -37.40 -20.02
C PHE A 6 -20.94 -37.69 -20.42
N HIS A 7 -20.26 -36.74 -21.05
CA HIS A 7 -18.82 -36.88 -21.40
C HIS A 7 -17.95 -36.92 -20.15
N TRP A 8 -18.25 -36.11 -19.13
CA TRP A 8 -17.54 -36.12 -17.85
C TRP A 8 -17.78 -37.37 -17.01
N LYS A 9 -18.98 -37.98 -17.07
CA LYS A 9 -19.25 -39.27 -16.43
C LYS A 9 -18.41 -40.42 -17.00
N LYS A 10 -17.94 -40.31 -18.22
CA LYS A 10 -17.13 -41.32 -18.90
C LYS A 10 -15.65 -41.34 -18.44
N TYR A 11 -15.18 -40.29 -17.81
CA TYR A 11 -13.86 -40.20 -17.21
C TYR A 11 -13.86 -40.12 -15.66
N ALA A 12 -15.02 -40.26 -15.05
CA ALA A 12 -15.14 -40.35 -13.61
C ALA A 12 -14.61 -41.70 -13.12
N ILE A 13 -13.42 -41.69 -12.53
CA ILE A 13 -12.89 -42.79 -11.73
C ILE A 13 -13.93 -43.08 -10.64
N PRO A 14 -14.26 -44.35 -10.34
CA PRO A 14 -15.26 -44.67 -9.32
C PRO A 14 -14.85 -44.13 -7.97
N TYR A 15 -15.64 -43.24 -7.44
CA TYR A 15 -15.45 -42.48 -6.24
C TYR A 15 -15.85 -43.29 -5.00
N ASN A 16 -14.95 -43.49 -4.06
CA ASN A 16 -15.24 -44.07 -2.76
C ASN A 16 -15.70 -42.93 -1.82
N SER A 17 -16.95 -43.00 -1.34
CA SER A 17 -17.70 -41.87 -0.74
C SER A 17 -17.31 -41.47 0.70
N ASP A 18 -16.43 -42.20 1.37
CA ASP A 18 -16.31 -42.08 2.84
C ASP A 18 -15.26 -41.12 3.38
N THR A 19 -14.53 -40.39 2.52
CA THR A 19 -13.46 -39.47 2.98
C THR A 19 -13.38 -38.11 2.26
N MET A 20 -14.40 -37.70 1.50
CA MET A 20 -14.31 -36.54 0.63
C MET A 20 -14.97 -35.28 1.19
N ASN A 21 -14.31 -34.14 0.90
CA ASN A 21 -14.86 -32.81 1.15
C ASN A 21 -16.18 -32.64 0.37
N PRO A 22 -17.32 -32.41 1.03
CA PRO A 22 -18.64 -32.35 0.37
C PRO A 22 -18.75 -31.24 -0.68
N TYR A 23 -17.82 -30.29 -0.67
CA TYR A 23 -17.83 -29.16 -1.59
C TYR A 23 -17.04 -29.41 -2.89
N HIS A 24 -16.36 -30.56 -3.07
CA HIS A 24 -15.68 -30.90 -4.32
C HIS A 24 -16.64 -30.90 -5.51
N GLU A 25 -17.83 -31.53 -5.34
CA GLU A 25 -18.86 -31.53 -6.39
C GLU A 25 -19.30 -30.12 -6.77
N LEU A 26 -19.51 -29.26 -5.77
CA LEU A 26 -19.89 -27.86 -6.00
C LEU A 26 -18.80 -27.07 -6.76
N ILE A 27 -17.53 -27.28 -6.45
CA ILE A 27 -16.42 -26.63 -7.18
C ILE A 27 -16.39 -27.08 -8.65
N LEU A 28 -16.52 -28.37 -8.91
CA LEU A 28 -16.58 -28.91 -10.28
C LEU A 28 -17.79 -28.35 -11.05
N GLN A 29 -18.93 -28.20 -10.40
CA GLN A 29 -20.12 -27.57 -10.98
C GLN A 29 -19.87 -26.10 -11.33
N ILE A 30 -19.26 -25.31 -10.42
CA ILE A 30 -18.92 -23.90 -10.65
C ILE A 30 -17.96 -23.78 -11.83
N ILE A 31 -16.91 -24.60 -11.91
CA ILE A 31 -15.95 -24.60 -13.02
C ILE A 31 -16.65 -24.91 -14.34
N ALA A 32 -17.49 -25.95 -14.38
CA ALA A 32 -18.21 -26.33 -15.58
C ALA A 32 -19.18 -25.24 -16.05
N GLN A 33 -19.91 -24.61 -15.16
CA GLN A 33 -20.82 -23.50 -15.51
C GLN A 33 -20.05 -22.25 -15.99
N ASN A 34 -18.94 -21.91 -15.32
CA ASN A 34 -18.10 -20.76 -15.74
C ASN A 34 -17.48 -20.96 -17.12
N SER A 35 -17.19 -22.22 -17.53
CA SER A 35 -16.66 -22.52 -18.88
C SER A 35 -17.70 -22.34 -19.99
N VAL A 36 -18.99 -22.44 -19.66
CA VAL A 36 -20.11 -22.23 -20.62
C VAL A 36 -20.49 -20.74 -20.67
N GLN A 37 -20.61 -20.12 -19.53
CA GLN A 37 -20.96 -18.72 -19.37
C GLN A 37 -20.21 -18.14 -18.17
N LYS A 38 -19.51 -17.02 -18.36
CA LYS A 38 -18.79 -16.34 -17.29
C LYS A 38 -19.72 -15.98 -16.15
N LEU A 39 -19.47 -16.54 -14.97
CA LEU A 39 -20.28 -16.34 -13.78
C LEU A 39 -19.95 -15.01 -13.10
N ASN A 40 -20.97 -14.36 -12.56
CA ASN A 40 -20.83 -13.22 -11.67
C ASN A 40 -21.12 -13.60 -10.20
N LEU A 41 -21.02 -12.62 -9.28
CA LEU A 41 -21.20 -12.86 -7.83
C LEU A 41 -22.64 -13.27 -7.46
N ASP A 42 -23.64 -12.84 -8.22
CA ASP A 42 -25.03 -13.19 -7.95
C ASP A 42 -25.32 -14.61 -8.45
N ASP A 43 -24.80 -14.98 -9.61
CA ASP A 43 -24.84 -16.38 -10.10
C ASP A 43 -24.20 -17.34 -9.07
N LEU A 44 -23.03 -16.95 -8.52
CA LEU A 44 -22.38 -17.76 -7.48
C LEU A 44 -23.24 -17.92 -6.23
N LYS A 45 -23.93 -16.86 -5.79
CA LYS A 45 -24.84 -16.93 -4.62
C LYS A 45 -25.99 -17.91 -4.88
N ASP A 46 -26.57 -17.88 -6.07
CA ASP A 46 -27.68 -18.75 -6.43
C ASP A 46 -27.24 -20.23 -6.53
N ILE A 47 -26.11 -20.50 -7.17
CA ILE A 47 -25.51 -21.84 -7.23
C ILE A 47 -25.27 -22.40 -5.81
N LYS A 48 -24.70 -21.59 -4.93
CA LYS A 48 -24.43 -21.98 -3.53
C LYS A 48 -25.71 -22.25 -2.75
N ARG A 49 -26.76 -21.45 -2.96
CA ARG A 49 -28.07 -21.60 -2.33
C ARG A 49 -28.76 -22.88 -2.78
N ASP A 50 -28.74 -23.17 -4.08
CA ASP A 50 -29.34 -24.35 -4.65
C ASP A 50 -28.60 -25.62 -4.21
N PHE A 51 -27.28 -25.59 -4.14
CA PHE A 51 -26.47 -26.67 -3.59
C PHE A 51 -26.83 -26.94 -2.12
N ALA A 52 -26.90 -25.89 -1.29
CA ALA A 52 -27.23 -26.00 0.13
C ALA A 52 -28.64 -26.64 0.33
N LYS A 53 -29.61 -26.23 -0.49
CA LYS A 53 -30.95 -26.85 -0.48
C LYS A 53 -30.91 -28.32 -0.87
N LYS A 54 -30.23 -28.67 -1.97
CA LYS A 54 -30.10 -30.03 -2.49
C LYS A 54 -29.45 -30.96 -1.48
N GLN A 55 -28.38 -30.48 -0.81
CA GLN A 55 -27.63 -31.25 0.18
C GLN A 55 -28.18 -31.11 1.61
N LYS A 56 -29.29 -30.39 1.80
CA LYS A 56 -29.92 -30.14 3.12
C LYS A 56 -28.92 -29.60 4.16
N LEU A 57 -28.02 -28.70 3.73
CA LEU A 57 -27.04 -28.09 4.64
C LEU A 57 -27.74 -27.07 5.56
N PRO A 58 -27.31 -26.95 6.82
CA PRO A 58 -27.84 -25.93 7.75
C PRO A 58 -27.57 -24.51 7.25
N ASP A 59 -26.44 -24.29 6.57
CA ASP A 59 -25.98 -22.97 6.11
C ASP A 59 -25.49 -23.00 4.66
N ILE A 60 -25.53 -21.84 3.99
CA ILE A 60 -24.94 -21.64 2.67
C ILE A 60 -23.41 -21.75 2.77
N PRO A 61 -22.73 -22.56 1.94
CA PRO A 61 -21.27 -22.68 1.96
C PRO A 61 -20.55 -21.33 1.86
N THR A 62 -19.61 -21.06 2.76
CA THR A 62 -18.77 -19.86 2.68
C THR A 62 -17.77 -20.00 1.54
N ASN A 63 -17.32 -18.88 0.97
CA ASN A 63 -16.28 -18.89 -0.07
C ASN A 63 -14.99 -19.55 0.39
N ILE A 64 -14.67 -19.51 1.69
CA ILE A 64 -13.49 -20.16 2.25
C ILE A 64 -13.59 -21.68 2.17
N LYS A 65 -14.76 -22.24 2.51
CA LYS A 65 -14.98 -23.69 2.40
C LYS A 65 -14.83 -24.15 0.94
N LEU A 66 -15.30 -23.31 -0.01
CA LEU A 66 -15.16 -23.58 -1.44
C LEU A 66 -13.71 -23.45 -1.92
N LEU A 67 -13.00 -22.41 -1.50
CA LEU A 67 -11.57 -22.26 -1.83
C LEU A 67 -10.72 -23.40 -1.29
N ARG A 68 -11.01 -23.88 -0.07
CA ARG A 68 -10.36 -25.07 0.47
C ARG A 68 -10.58 -26.28 -0.43
N ALA A 69 -11.83 -26.58 -0.79
CA ALA A 69 -12.17 -27.68 -1.69
C ALA A 69 -11.48 -27.55 -3.06
N TYR A 70 -11.41 -26.31 -3.59
CA TYR A 70 -10.70 -26.01 -4.82
C TYR A 70 -9.19 -26.30 -4.72
N HIS A 71 -8.52 -25.88 -3.64
CA HIS A 71 -7.09 -26.15 -3.44
C HIS A 71 -6.79 -27.63 -3.17
N GLU A 72 -7.69 -28.36 -2.51
CA GLU A 72 -7.58 -29.81 -2.36
C GLU A 72 -7.63 -30.52 -3.73
N LEU A 73 -8.56 -30.12 -4.61
CA LEU A 73 -8.66 -30.65 -5.99
C LEU A 73 -7.42 -30.30 -6.83
N LEU A 74 -6.85 -29.10 -6.66
CA LEU A 74 -5.59 -28.71 -7.30
C LEU A 74 -4.42 -29.57 -6.83
N SER A 75 -4.28 -29.75 -5.50
CA SER A 75 -3.23 -30.57 -4.90
C SER A 75 -3.30 -32.03 -5.37
N ASP A 76 -4.51 -32.56 -5.51
CA ASP A 76 -4.78 -33.91 -6.04
C ASP A 76 -4.60 -33.99 -7.58
N LYS A 77 -4.24 -32.87 -8.26
CA LYS A 77 -4.14 -32.76 -9.72
C LYS A 77 -5.42 -33.15 -10.47
N LYS A 78 -6.59 -32.98 -9.84
CA LYS A 78 -7.91 -33.25 -10.43
C LYS A 78 -8.46 -32.12 -11.26
N ILE A 79 -7.98 -30.90 -11.03
CA ILE A 79 -8.29 -29.69 -11.79
C ILE A 79 -7.02 -28.91 -12.06
N GLU A 80 -7.05 -28.06 -13.09
CA GLU A 80 -6.00 -27.07 -13.34
C GLU A 80 -6.33 -25.74 -12.64
N LYS A 81 -5.31 -24.94 -12.39
CA LYS A 81 -5.46 -23.61 -11.78
C LYS A 81 -6.29 -22.72 -12.68
N ASN A 82 -7.40 -22.19 -12.14
CA ASN A 82 -8.31 -21.30 -12.83
C ASN A 82 -8.45 -19.97 -12.07
N ILE A 83 -7.84 -18.93 -12.63
CA ILE A 83 -7.77 -17.59 -12.03
C ILE A 83 -9.14 -16.92 -11.93
N GLU A 84 -10.05 -17.19 -12.88
CA GLU A 84 -11.41 -16.63 -12.84
C GLU A 84 -12.19 -17.20 -11.66
N ILE A 85 -12.07 -18.50 -11.40
CA ILE A 85 -12.69 -19.16 -10.25
C ILE A 85 -12.09 -18.66 -8.94
N GLU A 86 -10.78 -18.54 -8.84
CA GLU A 86 -10.12 -17.95 -7.66
C GLU A 86 -10.62 -16.52 -7.40
N SER A 87 -10.76 -15.72 -8.47
CA SER A 87 -11.27 -14.35 -8.38
C SER A 87 -12.74 -14.31 -7.94
N LEU A 88 -13.58 -15.20 -8.46
CA LEU A 88 -15.00 -15.32 -8.11
C LEU A 88 -15.20 -15.73 -6.64
N LEU A 89 -14.35 -16.63 -6.14
CA LEU A 89 -14.39 -17.13 -4.76
C LEU A 89 -13.64 -16.25 -3.75
N LYS A 90 -12.91 -15.22 -4.21
CA LYS A 90 -12.04 -14.36 -3.39
C LYS A 90 -12.76 -13.83 -2.14
N LYS A 91 -12.12 -13.99 -0.98
CA LYS A 91 -12.57 -13.36 0.26
C LYS A 91 -12.03 -11.92 0.34
N ARG A 92 -12.90 -10.95 0.62
CA ARG A 92 -12.51 -9.53 0.79
C ARG A 92 -11.74 -8.97 -0.42
N ALA A 93 -12.36 -9.00 -1.61
CA ALA A 93 -11.78 -8.53 -2.87
C ALA A 93 -11.09 -7.14 -2.78
N VAL A 94 -11.58 -6.25 -1.91
CA VAL A 94 -11.01 -4.91 -1.68
C VAL A 94 -9.52 -4.94 -1.28
N ARG A 95 -9.04 -6.01 -0.60
CA ARG A 95 -7.64 -6.08 -0.13
C ARG A 95 -6.59 -6.19 -1.23
N SER A 96 -6.95 -6.74 -2.38
CA SER A 96 -6.06 -6.88 -3.54
C SER A 96 -6.70 -6.38 -4.83
N GLN A 97 -7.60 -5.42 -4.74
CA GLN A 97 -8.29 -4.83 -5.89
C GLN A 97 -7.30 -4.15 -6.87
N SER A 98 -6.20 -3.62 -6.34
CA SER A 98 -5.09 -3.07 -7.14
C SER A 98 -4.18 -4.13 -7.77
N GLY A 99 -4.46 -5.43 -7.56
CA GLY A 99 -3.56 -6.51 -7.98
C GLY A 99 -2.29 -6.67 -7.14
N ILE A 100 -2.15 -5.90 -6.10
CA ILE A 100 -0.98 -5.92 -5.22
C ILE A 100 -1.39 -6.48 -3.87
N VAL A 101 -0.60 -7.38 -3.32
CA VAL A 101 -0.77 -7.87 -1.95
C VAL A 101 0.29 -7.29 -1.03
N ALA A 102 -0.15 -6.76 0.12
CA ALA A 102 0.75 -6.29 1.15
C ALA A 102 1.16 -7.45 2.07
N VAL A 103 2.46 -7.68 2.16
CA VAL A 103 3.08 -8.65 3.07
C VAL A 103 3.86 -7.88 4.12
N GLN A 104 3.36 -7.94 5.35
CA GLN A 104 3.94 -7.28 6.50
C GLN A 104 4.71 -8.31 7.33
N VAL A 105 5.98 -8.05 7.60
CA VAL A 105 6.88 -8.89 8.39
C VAL A 105 7.54 -8.07 9.50
N LEU A 106 7.88 -8.70 10.63
CA LEU A 106 8.57 -8.05 11.73
C LEU A 106 9.96 -8.64 11.92
N THR A 107 10.92 -7.76 12.24
CA THR A 107 12.25 -8.15 12.72
C THR A 107 12.17 -8.77 14.11
N LYS A 108 13.16 -9.58 14.50
CA LYS A 108 13.23 -10.15 15.85
C LYS A 108 13.31 -9.06 16.93
N PRO A 109 12.97 -9.36 18.20
CA PRO A 109 13.22 -8.44 19.29
C PRO A 109 14.68 -8.00 19.35
N TYR A 110 14.90 -6.70 19.52
CA TYR A 110 16.22 -6.10 19.66
C TYR A 110 16.12 -4.82 20.50
N PRO A 111 17.15 -4.42 21.25
CA PRO A 111 17.16 -3.18 22.00
C PRO A 111 16.80 -1.96 21.12
N CYS A 112 15.95 -1.08 21.64
CA CYS A 112 15.64 0.18 21.00
C CYS A 112 16.33 1.31 21.77
N PRO A 113 17.05 2.23 21.11
CA PRO A 113 17.70 3.35 21.79
C PRO A 113 16.66 4.33 22.37
N GLY A 114 15.43 4.35 21.83
CA GLY A 114 14.38 5.26 22.26
C GLY A 114 13.64 4.83 23.52
N GLN A 115 13.27 5.81 24.37
CA GLN A 115 12.55 5.63 25.62
C GLN A 115 11.17 6.31 25.60
N CYS A 116 10.50 6.31 24.44
CA CYS A 116 9.20 6.99 24.26
C CYS A 116 8.17 6.51 25.27
N ILE A 117 7.53 7.44 26.00
CA ILE A 117 6.62 7.14 27.11
C ILE A 117 5.35 6.40 26.70
N PHE A 118 4.92 6.55 25.44
CA PHE A 118 3.72 5.91 24.86
C PHE A 118 4.01 4.54 24.21
N CYS A 119 5.26 4.10 24.20
CA CYS A 119 5.68 2.92 23.46
C CYS A 119 5.55 1.67 24.32
N PRO A 120 4.69 0.69 23.98
CA PRO A 120 4.58 -0.55 24.73
C PRO A 120 5.90 -1.34 24.67
N ASN A 121 6.20 -1.99 25.78
CA ASN A 121 7.39 -2.80 25.97
C ASN A 121 6.99 -4.20 26.46
N GLU A 122 6.48 -5.01 25.57
CA GLU A 122 6.10 -6.38 25.87
C GLU A 122 7.33 -7.29 25.78
N GLN A 123 7.45 -8.23 26.72
CA GLN A 123 8.56 -9.19 26.73
C GLN A 123 8.53 -10.06 25.46
N TRP A 124 9.66 -10.31 24.86
CA TRP A 124 9.83 -11.11 23.63
C TRP A 124 9.22 -10.49 22.36
N MET A 125 8.79 -9.22 22.43
CA MET A 125 8.31 -8.49 21.25
C MET A 125 9.27 -7.35 20.87
N PRO A 126 9.37 -7.00 19.58
CA PRO A 126 10.03 -5.75 19.17
C PRO A 126 9.35 -4.57 19.84
N LYS A 127 10.12 -3.60 20.33
CA LYS A 127 9.59 -2.43 21.00
C LYS A 127 8.54 -1.73 20.10
N SER A 128 7.44 -1.27 20.70
CA SER A 128 6.29 -0.68 20.03
C SER A 128 5.23 -1.67 19.51
N TYR A 129 5.50 -2.96 19.52
CA TYR A 129 4.54 -3.98 19.04
C TYR A 129 4.05 -4.83 20.20
N ILE A 130 2.77 -5.22 20.13
CA ILE A 130 2.09 -6.07 21.09
C ILE A 130 1.79 -7.40 20.40
N SER A 131 1.97 -8.52 21.11
CA SER A 131 1.79 -9.88 20.56
C SER A 131 0.40 -10.13 19.99
N SER A 132 -0.62 -9.46 20.49
CA SER A 132 -2.02 -9.51 20.01
C SER A 132 -2.27 -8.74 18.71
N GLU A 133 -1.36 -7.85 18.27
CA GLU A 133 -1.51 -7.19 16.96
C GLU A 133 -1.37 -8.24 15.84
N PRO A 134 -2.25 -8.25 14.81
CA PRO A 134 -2.26 -9.33 13.80
C PRO A 134 -0.93 -9.55 13.10
N GLY A 135 -0.15 -8.49 12.84
CA GLY A 135 1.18 -8.57 12.24
C GLY A 135 2.21 -9.17 13.18
N ALA A 136 2.20 -8.73 14.43
CA ALA A 136 3.09 -9.14 15.48
C ALA A 136 2.85 -10.60 15.91
N MET A 137 1.58 -10.99 16.04
CA MET A 137 1.20 -12.38 16.32
C MET A 137 1.71 -13.35 15.24
N ARG A 138 1.57 -13.00 13.96
CA ARG A 138 2.12 -13.83 12.88
C ARG A 138 3.64 -13.94 12.95
N ALA A 139 4.33 -12.85 13.25
CA ALA A 139 5.79 -12.87 13.41
C ALA A 139 6.22 -13.76 14.59
N LEU A 140 5.55 -13.63 15.72
CA LEU A 140 5.79 -14.45 16.91
C LEU A 140 5.58 -15.95 16.63
N LEU A 141 4.46 -16.31 15.96
CA LEU A 141 4.16 -17.69 15.56
C LEU A 141 5.19 -18.28 14.59
N ASN A 142 5.89 -17.43 13.83
CA ASN A 142 6.98 -17.82 12.94
C ASN A 142 8.36 -17.57 13.55
N GLN A 143 8.46 -17.30 14.86
CA GLN A 143 9.73 -17.06 15.57
C GLN A 143 10.56 -15.92 14.95
N PHE A 144 9.88 -14.94 14.35
CA PHE A 144 10.48 -13.81 13.61
C PHE A 144 11.39 -14.22 12.45
N ASP A 145 11.32 -15.47 12.01
CA ASP A 145 12.04 -15.96 10.84
C ASP A 145 11.45 -15.30 9.57
N PRO A 146 12.24 -14.58 8.75
CA PRO A 146 11.74 -13.86 7.59
C PRO A 146 11.14 -14.77 6.52
N ILE A 147 11.73 -15.95 6.28
CA ILE A 147 11.26 -16.90 5.28
C ILE A 147 9.90 -17.47 5.69
N LYS A 148 9.78 -17.94 6.92
CA LYS A 148 8.54 -18.51 7.46
C LYS A 148 7.40 -17.47 7.47
N GLN A 149 7.67 -16.22 7.86
CA GLN A 149 6.68 -15.15 7.84
C GLN A 149 6.13 -14.90 6.43
N VAL A 150 7.01 -14.87 5.41
CA VAL A 150 6.62 -14.66 4.01
C VAL A 150 5.82 -15.85 3.50
N TYR A 151 6.32 -17.08 3.69
CA TYR A 151 5.64 -18.29 3.24
C TYR A 151 4.25 -18.40 3.84
N ASN A 152 4.11 -18.25 5.14
CA ASN A 152 2.82 -18.29 5.83
C ASN A 152 1.86 -17.22 5.29
N ARG A 153 2.38 -16.02 5.06
CA ARG A 153 1.54 -14.92 4.57
C ARG A 153 1.09 -15.12 3.13
N LEU A 154 1.99 -15.51 2.25
CA LEU A 154 1.66 -15.79 0.85
C LEU A 154 0.69 -16.96 0.74
N LEU A 155 0.92 -18.02 1.51
CA LEU A 155 0.01 -19.15 1.54
C LEU A 155 -1.40 -18.75 2.01
N SER A 156 -1.51 -18.01 3.13
CA SER A 156 -2.80 -17.49 3.61
C SER A 156 -3.52 -16.63 2.58
N LEU A 157 -2.78 -15.82 1.80
CA LEU A 157 -3.34 -15.00 0.73
C LEU A 157 -3.82 -15.87 -0.44
N THR A 158 -3.02 -16.82 -0.89
CA THR A 158 -3.38 -17.77 -1.95
C THR A 158 -4.62 -18.58 -1.56
N MET A 159 -4.67 -19.12 -0.32
CA MET A 159 -5.80 -19.87 0.20
C MET A 159 -7.09 -19.05 0.31
N THR A 160 -7.00 -17.75 0.34
CA THR A 160 -8.16 -16.83 0.34
C THR A 160 -8.45 -16.22 -1.04
N GLY A 161 -7.85 -16.77 -2.11
CA GLY A 161 -8.10 -16.39 -3.51
C GLY A 161 -7.42 -15.11 -3.96
N HIS A 162 -6.41 -14.62 -3.21
CA HIS A 162 -5.63 -13.46 -3.61
C HIS A 162 -4.46 -13.87 -4.49
N GLN A 163 -4.24 -13.11 -5.55
CA GLN A 163 -3.05 -13.26 -6.37
C GLN A 163 -1.82 -12.77 -5.62
N THR A 164 -0.73 -13.50 -5.70
CA THR A 164 0.52 -13.21 -4.96
C THR A 164 1.70 -12.93 -5.87
N ASP A 165 1.45 -12.63 -7.15
CA ASP A 165 2.46 -12.31 -8.16
C ASP A 165 3.12 -10.94 -7.95
N LYS A 166 2.44 -10.00 -7.25
CA LYS A 166 2.91 -8.63 -6.98
C LYS A 166 2.83 -8.34 -5.50
N ILE A 167 3.97 -8.24 -4.85
CA ILE A 167 4.09 -8.13 -3.40
C ILE A 167 4.63 -6.74 -3.02
N GLU A 168 3.87 -5.99 -2.23
CA GLU A 168 4.39 -4.86 -1.48
C GLU A 168 4.90 -5.39 -0.13
N MET A 169 6.22 -5.48 0.03
CA MET A 169 6.87 -5.94 1.25
C MET A 169 7.01 -4.79 2.24
N ILE A 170 6.57 -4.97 3.48
CA ILE A 170 6.63 -3.97 4.54
C ILE A 170 7.36 -4.56 5.74
N VAL A 171 8.55 -4.06 6.01
CA VAL A 171 9.39 -4.48 7.13
C VAL A 171 9.14 -3.56 8.31
N LEU A 172 8.61 -4.15 9.36
CA LEU A 172 8.30 -3.51 10.63
C LEU A 172 9.25 -4.04 11.72
N GLY A 173 9.17 -3.45 12.90
CA GLY A 173 9.96 -3.82 14.05
C GLY A 173 10.42 -2.57 14.79
N GLY A 174 11.02 -2.62 15.95
CA GLY A 174 11.47 -1.46 16.69
C GLY A 174 12.25 -0.44 15.85
N THR A 175 13.36 0.08 16.33
CA THR A 175 14.21 0.94 15.48
C THR A 175 15.09 0.05 14.60
N ARG A 176 14.60 -0.28 13.37
CA ARG A 176 15.28 -1.21 12.46
C ARG A 176 16.74 -0.83 12.19
N ASP A 177 17.02 0.44 12.05
CA ASP A 177 18.35 0.93 11.69
C ASP A 177 19.34 0.90 12.86
N PHE A 178 18.91 0.42 14.03
CA PHE A 178 19.76 0.13 15.18
C PHE A 178 20.27 -1.32 15.23
N TYR A 179 19.72 -2.22 14.40
CA TYR A 179 20.22 -3.59 14.28
C TYR A 179 21.59 -3.62 13.59
N PRO A 180 22.42 -4.66 13.86
CA PRO A 180 23.67 -4.89 13.13
C PRO A 180 23.44 -4.95 11.63
N ASN A 181 24.37 -4.41 10.85
CA ASN A 181 24.25 -4.35 9.39
C ASN A 181 24.10 -5.71 8.74
N ASP A 182 24.84 -6.73 9.21
CA ASP A 182 24.74 -8.10 8.71
C ASP A 182 23.31 -8.65 8.86
N TYR A 183 22.70 -8.46 10.03
CA TYR A 183 21.30 -8.86 10.24
C TYR A 183 20.34 -8.13 9.31
N ARG A 184 20.55 -6.83 9.10
CA ARG A 184 19.69 -6.00 8.22
C ARG A 184 19.75 -6.50 6.77
N ILE A 185 20.94 -6.87 6.31
CA ILE A 185 21.19 -7.41 4.96
C ILE A 185 20.59 -8.80 4.82
N ASP A 186 20.89 -9.70 5.76
CA ASP A 186 20.42 -11.08 5.75
C ASP A 186 18.89 -11.17 5.82
N PHE A 187 18.28 -10.32 6.67
CA PHE A 187 16.82 -10.28 6.79
C PHE A 187 16.17 -9.95 5.43
N ILE A 188 16.65 -8.93 4.73
CA ILE A 188 16.12 -8.53 3.41
C ILE A 188 16.42 -9.58 2.35
N LYS A 189 17.64 -10.15 2.32
CA LYS A 189 17.99 -11.26 1.42
C LYS A 189 16.98 -12.39 1.56
N ASN A 190 16.70 -12.80 2.78
CA ASN A 190 15.78 -13.90 3.07
C ASN A 190 14.32 -13.59 2.67
N LEU A 191 13.90 -12.32 2.69
CA LEU A 191 12.59 -11.93 2.13
C LEU A 191 12.53 -12.12 0.62
N TYR A 192 13.60 -11.75 -0.11
CA TYR A 192 13.70 -12.01 -1.54
C TYR A 192 13.72 -13.50 -1.84
N ASP A 193 14.53 -14.28 -1.12
CA ASP A 193 14.62 -15.73 -1.30
C ASP A 193 13.28 -16.41 -1.04
N ALA A 194 12.56 -16.03 0.00
CA ALA A 194 11.22 -16.57 0.26
C ALA A 194 10.24 -16.28 -0.90
N CYS A 195 10.28 -15.07 -1.45
CA CYS A 195 9.46 -14.74 -2.62
C CYS A 195 9.89 -15.53 -3.87
N ASN A 196 11.18 -15.71 -4.09
CA ASN A 196 11.75 -16.43 -5.24
C ASN A 196 11.39 -17.91 -5.23
N THR A 197 11.23 -18.50 -4.07
CA THR A 197 11.07 -19.95 -3.89
C THR A 197 9.66 -20.37 -3.50
N PHE A 198 8.75 -19.45 -3.20
CA PHE A 198 7.39 -19.76 -2.78
C PHE A 198 6.63 -20.66 -3.78
N SER A 199 6.78 -20.43 -5.08
CA SER A 199 6.14 -21.23 -6.12
C SER A 199 6.69 -22.66 -6.26
N GLN A 200 7.83 -22.96 -5.63
CA GLN A 200 8.47 -24.28 -5.62
C GLN A 200 7.99 -25.14 -4.44
N LEU A 201 7.22 -24.55 -3.50
CA LEU A 201 6.77 -25.28 -2.32
C LEU A 201 5.69 -26.31 -2.65
N GLU A 202 5.86 -27.51 -2.12
CA GLU A 202 4.85 -28.54 -2.14
C GLU A 202 3.99 -28.46 -0.87
N ILE A 203 2.70 -28.16 -1.07
CA ILE A 203 1.75 -27.96 0.00
C ILE A 203 0.83 -29.16 0.10
N LYS A 204 0.86 -29.86 1.23
CA LYS A 204 -0.07 -30.96 1.54
C LYS A 204 -1.10 -30.53 2.57
N PHE A 205 -2.35 -30.88 2.32
CA PHE A 205 -3.45 -30.67 3.27
C PHE A 205 -3.68 -31.99 4.02
N PRO A 206 -3.49 -32.04 5.35
CA PRO A 206 -3.78 -33.23 6.13
C PRO A 206 -5.23 -33.64 5.97
N LYS A 207 -5.47 -34.92 5.64
CA LYS A 207 -6.82 -35.48 5.53
C LYS A 207 -7.46 -35.54 6.93
N GLY A 208 -8.75 -35.16 7.04
CA GLY A 208 -9.55 -35.35 8.25
C GLY A 208 -9.31 -34.33 9.39
N THR A 209 -8.64 -33.22 9.15
CA THR A 209 -8.57 -32.17 10.17
C THR A 209 -9.85 -31.35 10.21
N GLU A 210 -10.62 -31.60 11.29
CA GLU A 210 -11.76 -30.76 11.65
C GLU A 210 -11.34 -29.30 11.69
N THR A 211 -12.21 -28.45 11.13
CA THR A 211 -12.12 -27.00 11.35
C THR A 211 -12.05 -26.73 12.84
N VAL A 212 -11.03 -26.02 13.28
CA VAL A 212 -11.04 -25.43 14.63
C VAL A 212 -12.33 -24.66 14.76
N ASN A 213 -13.10 -24.94 15.80
CA ASN A 213 -14.43 -24.41 16.03
C ASN A 213 -14.57 -22.94 15.67
N ASP A 214 -15.55 -22.63 14.84
CA ASP A 214 -15.95 -21.30 14.35
C ASP A 214 -16.48 -20.35 15.46
N SER A 215 -16.21 -20.62 16.74
CA SER A 215 -16.84 -19.92 17.86
C SER A 215 -16.20 -18.58 18.21
N GLU A 216 -15.10 -18.19 17.60
CA GLU A 216 -14.50 -16.88 17.82
C GLU A 216 -14.23 -16.17 16.50
N ASN A 217 -14.74 -14.96 16.41
CA ASN A 217 -14.70 -13.98 15.32
C ASN A 217 -13.28 -13.53 14.93
N THR A 218 -12.32 -14.43 14.87
CA THR A 218 -10.97 -14.16 14.42
C THR A 218 -10.86 -14.43 12.93
N ASP A 219 -10.56 -13.40 12.17
CA ASP A 219 -10.35 -13.40 10.71
C ASP A 219 -9.19 -14.31 10.23
N GLU A 220 -8.61 -15.12 11.08
CA GLU A 220 -7.50 -16.00 10.80
C GLU A 220 -7.95 -17.46 10.78
N TYR A 221 -8.41 -17.89 9.59
CA TYR A 221 -8.52 -19.31 9.32
C TYR A 221 -7.12 -19.91 9.29
N ARG A 222 -6.76 -20.64 10.34
CA ARG A 222 -5.54 -21.45 10.36
C ARG A 222 -5.79 -22.70 9.55
N PHE A 223 -5.44 -22.68 8.26
CA PHE A 223 -5.36 -23.91 7.49
C PHE A 223 -4.22 -24.75 8.06
N LYS A 224 -4.52 -25.97 8.48
CA LYS A 224 -3.45 -26.94 8.71
C LYS A 224 -2.90 -27.36 7.35
N TYR A 225 -1.62 -27.20 7.16
CA TYR A 225 -0.90 -27.61 5.95
C TYR A 225 0.52 -28.03 6.35
N GLU A 226 1.13 -28.84 5.51
CA GLU A 226 2.53 -29.25 5.63
C GLU A 226 3.28 -28.85 4.38
N LEU A 227 4.46 -28.28 4.55
CA LEU A 227 5.42 -28.03 3.50
C LEU A 227 6.38 -29.21 3.48
N THR A 228 6.35 -30.01 2.42
CA THR A 228 7.03 -31.32 2.43
C THR A 228 8.39 -31.33 1.77
N ASN A 229 8.77 -30.24 1.09
CA ASN A 229 10.01 -30.16 0.32
C ASN A 229 10.96 -29.03 0.77
N LEU A 230 10.82 -28.52 2.00
CA LEU A 230 11.63 -27.40 2.50
C LEU A 230 13.14 -27.69 2.40
N ASP A 231 13.57 -28.92 2.67
CA ASP A 231 14.98 -29.32 2.63
C ASP A 231 15.58 -29.32 1.21
N SER A 232 14.73 -29.33 0.18
CA SER A 232 15.17 -29.26 -1.23
C SER A 232 15.27 -27.84 -1.77
N ILE A 233 14.80 -26.84 -1.02
CA ILE A 233 14.80 -25.45 -1.45
C ILE A 233 16.20 -24.86 -1.36
N GLN A 234 16.68 -24.32 -2.47
CA GLN A 234 17.97 -23.65 -2.53
C GLN A 234 17.79 -22.14 -2.47
N TYR A 235 18.34 -21.53 -1.43
CA TYR A 235 18.40 -20.08 -1.26
C TYR A 235 19.63 -19.47 -1.95
N SER A 236 19.63 -18.19 -2.16
CA SER A 236 20.75 -17.47 -2.74
C SER A 236 21.89 -17.29 -1.74
N ASP A 237 23.13 -17.29 -2.21
CA ASP A 237 24.29 -17.05 -1.35
C ASP A 237 24.40 -15.56 -1.00
N THR A 238 24.07 -14.67 -1.90
CA THR A 238 24.17 -13.22 -1.73
C THR A 238 22.85 -12.48 -1.93
N LEU A 239 22.76 -11.28 -1.37
CA LEU A 239 21.64 -10.38 -1.59
C LEU A 239 21.45 -10.05 -3.08
N GLN A 240 22.55 -9.79 -3.79
CA GLN A 240 22.51 -9.43 -5.22
C GLN A 240 21.94 -10.55 -6.06
N GLU A 241 22.29 -11.79 -5.75
CA GLU A 241 21.72 -12.97 -6.42
C GLU A 241 20.23 -13.11 -6.11
N ALA A 242 19.81 -12.96 -4.85
CA ALA A 242 18.41 -13.00 -4.45
C ALA A 242 17.56 -11.92 -5.18
N ILE A 243 18.08 -10.70 -5.27
CA ILE A 243 17.46 -9.59 -6.01
C ILE A 243 17.35 -9.93 -7.49
N LYS A 244 18.43 -10.42 -8.12
CA LYS A 244 18.44 -10.77 -9.54
C LYS A 244 17.44 -11.88 -9.88
N LYS A 245 17.33 -12.91 -9.03
CA LYS A 245 16.32 -13.97 -9.17
C LYS A 245 14.90 -13.39 -9.11
N ASN A 246 14.68 -12.38 -8.28
CA ASN A 246 13.35 -11.77 -8.11
C ASN A 246 12.88 -10.97 -9.35
N GLU A 247 13.74 -10.59 -10.27
CA GLU A 247 13.35 -9.95 -11.54
C GLU A 247 12.39 -10.81 -12.37
N THR A 248 12.52 -12.13 -12.27
CA THR A 248 11.76 -13.09 -13.09
C THR A 248 10.96 -14.08 -12.27
N ALA A 249 11.02 -14.04 -10.93
CA ALA A 249 10.28 -14.92 -10.05
C ALA A 249 8.77 -14.82 -10.29
N GLU A 250 8.01 -15.86 -9.92
CA GLU A 250 6.53 -15.80 -9.97
C GLU A 250 5.97 -14.81 -8.95
N ASN A 251 6.54 -14.80 -7.75
CA ASN A 251 6.15 -13.92 -6.66
C ASN A 251 7.18 -12.80 -6.53
N ARG A 252 6.85 -11.59 -7.00
CA ARG A 252 7.81 -10.49 -7.13
C ARG A 252 7.58 -9.39 -6.12
N ILE A 253 8.67 -8.95 -5.50
CA ILE A 253 8.63 -7.75 -4.66
C ILE A 253 8.59 -6.53 -5.58
N ILE A 254 7.45 -5.85 -5.59
CA ILE A 254 7.20 -4.64 -6.39
C ILE A 254 7.38 -3.36 -5.58
N GLY A 255 7.63 -3.46 -4.31
CA GLY A 255 7.88 -2.35 -3.40
C GLY A 255 8.41 -2.87 -2.08
N LEU A 256 9.48 -2.27 -1.58
CA LEU A 256 10.03 -2.56 -0.28
C LEU A 256 9.96 -1.30 0.59
N THR A 257 9.23 -1.43 1.70
CA THR A 257 9.05 -0.36 2.68
C THR A 257 9.75 -0.73 3.97
N VAL A 258 10.46 0.20 4.57
CA VAL A 258 11.02 0.06 5.91
C VAL A 258 10.60 1.22 6.80
N GLU A 259 10.46 0.98 8.09
CA GLU A 259 10.19 2.02 9.09
C GLU A 259 11.50 2.53 9.67
N THR A 260 11.56 3.84 9.94
CA THR A 260 12.73 4.49 10.52
C THR A 260 12.33 5.66 11.41
N ARG A 261 13.31 6.20 12.13
CA ARG A 261 13.18 7.43 12.92
C ARG A 261 14.02 8.54 12.25
N PRO A 262 13.69 9.82 12.45
CA PRO A 262 14.42 10.93 11.80
C PRO A 262 15.92 10.88 12.00
N GLU A 263 16.37 10.58 13.21
CA GLU A 263 17.80 10.56 13.57
C GLU A 263 18.64 9.48 12.85
N PHE A 264 17.97 8.49 12.25
CA PHE A 264 18.63 7.43 11.46
C PHE A 264 18.65 7.71 9.95
N ALA A 265 18.05 8.78 9.48
CA ALA A 265 18.13 9.17 8.06
C ALA A 265 19.50 9.80 7.74
N THR A 266 20.56 9.03 7.88
CA THR A 266 21.95 9.41 7.53
C THR A 266 22.25 9.04 6.09
N ASP A 267 23.34 9.59 5.50
CA ASP A 267 23.76 9.23 4.14
C ASP A 267 24.13 7.75 4.03
N GLU A 268 24.80 7.22 5.08
CA GLU A 268 25.15 5.80 5.15
C GLU A 268 23.90 4.92 5.09
N ASN A 269 22.90 5.22 5.91
CA ASN A 269 21.63 4.45 5.91
C ASN A 269 20.88 4.63 4.59
N CYS A 270 20.87 5.84 4.00
CA CYS A 270 20.21 6.06 2.71
C CYS A 270 20.87 5.23 1.59
N ARG A 271 22.20 5.15 1.55
CA ARG A 271 22.93 4.29 0.62
C ARG A 271 22.58 2.83 0.86
N MET A 272 22.65 2.34 2.08
CA MET A 272 22.27 0.97 2.44
C MET A 272 20.83 0.67 2.04
N TRP A 273 19.87 1.56 2.33
CA TRP A 273 18.48 1.35 1.91
C TRP A 273 18.37 1.24 0.39
N ARG A 274 19.14 2.01 -0.38
CA ARG A 274 19.16 1.87 -1.83
C ARG A 274 19.76 0.55 -2.29
N GLU A 275 20.84 0.10 -1.70
CA GLU A 275 21.48 -1.20 -1.97
C GLU A 275 20.54 -2.37 -1.65
N LEU A 276 19.71 -2.24 -0.61
CA LEU A 276 18.64 -3.17 -0.26
C LEU A 276 17.40 -3.05 -1.15
N TRP A 277 17.37 -2.12 -2.12
CA TRP A 277 16.24 -1.80 -2.99
C TRP A 277 14.98 -1.31 -2.26
N VAL A 278 15.17 -0.68 -1.12
CA VAL A 278 14.10 0.07 -0.46
C VAL A 278 13.68 1.22 -1.37
N THR A 279 12.38 1.39 -1.56
CA THR A 279 11.78 2.46 -2.36
C THR A 279 10.92 3.41 -1.54
N ARG A 280 10.48 2.96 -0.36
CA ARG A 280 9.63 3.76 0.53
C ARG A 280 10.10 3.68 1.98
N LEU A 281 10.11 4.83 2.64
CA LEU A 281 10.37 4.97 4.07
C LEU A 281 9.09 5.37 4.81
N GLU A 282 8.88 4.80 5.99
CA GLU A 282 7.86 5.25 6.94
C GLU A 282 8.57 5.86 8.14
N MET A 283 8.42 7.16 8.33
CA MET A 283 9.17 7.92 9.34
C MET A 283 8.30 8.27 10.54
N TRP A 284 8.78 7.98 11.72
CA TRP A 284 8.08 8.23 12.99
C TRP A 284 8.31 9.69 13.46
N VAL A 285 7.66 10.64 12.82
CA VAL A 285 7.73 12.08 13.14
C VAL A 285 7.00 12.39 14.43
N GLN A 286 5.76 11.92 14.57
CA GLN A 286 4.85 12.00 15.72
C GLN A 286 4.27 13.40 15.99
N SER A 287 5.07 14.46 16.09
CA SER A 287 4.65 15.84 16.31
C SER A 287 5.58 16.82 15.58
N MET A 288 5.11 18.05 15.35
CA MET A 288 5.89 19.18 14.82
C MET A 288 6.16 20.25 15.90
N TYR A 289 6.28 19.81 17.16
CA TYR A 289 6.59 20.65 18.31
C TYR A 289 7.65 19.99 19.17
N ASP A 290 8.79 20.69 19.37
CA ASP A 290 9.93 20.18 20.14
C ASP A 290 9.55 19.92 21.60
N ASP A 291 8.77 20.79 22.23
CA ASP A 291 8.30 20.61 23.61
C ASP A 291 7.42 19.35 23.78
N ILE A 292 6.57 19.02 22.79
CA ILE A 292 5.80 17.77 22.76
C ILE A 292 6.73 16.57 22.55
N LEU A 293 7.68 16.67 21.63
CA LEU A 293 8.65 15.60 21.38
C LEU A 293 9.48 15.32 22.63
N GLU A 294 9.99 16.34 23.30
CA GLU A 294 10.75 16.23 24.53
C GLU A 294 9.94 15.62 25.69
N ALA A 295 8.71 16.14 25.94
CA ALA A 295 7.82 15.63 26.98
C ALA A 295 7.47 14.15 26.77
N ASN A 296 7.52 13.63 25.55
CA ASN A 296 7.27 12.24 25.21
C ASN A 296 8.55 11.42 25.05
N HIS A 297 9.69 11.91 25.52
CA HIS A 297 11.01 11.29 25.43
C HIS A 297 11.37 10.86 24.00
N ARG A 298 11.02 11.71 23.02
CA ARG A 298 11.54 11.61 21.65
C ARG A 298 12.87 12.31 21.58
N TRP A 299 13.89 11.67 21.03
CA TRP A 299 15.25 12.19 21.03
C TRP A 299 15.57 13.06 19.81
N HIS A 300 14.63 13.22 18.89
CA HIS A 300 14.79 14.06 17.72
C HIS A 300 14.00 15.38 17.84
N THR A 301 14.45 16.38 17.14
CA THR A 301 13.85 17.70 17.04
C THR A 301 13.12 17.88 15.70
N VAL A 302 12.33 18.93 15.58
CA VAL A 302 11.70 19.33 14.31
C VAL A 302 12.76 19.64 13.25
N GLN A 303 13.90 20.20 13.63
CA GLN A 303 15.01 20.46 12.71
C GLN A 303 15.58 19.14 12.15
N GLN A 304 15.78 18.13 12.99
CA GLN A 304 16.23 16.82 12.52
C GLN A 304 15.18 16.14 11.61
N ILE A 305 13.88 16.37 11.83
CA ILE A 305 12.83 15.90 10.91
C ILE A 305 12.99 16.55 9.54
N ARG A 306 13.24 17.88 9.47
CA ARG A 306 13.48 18.59 8.21
C ARG A 306 14.69 18.05 7.47
N GLU A 307 15.80 17.87 8.16
CA GLU A 307 17.04 17.32 7.61
C GLU A 307 16.85 15.89 7.08
N ALA A 308 16.18 15.05 7.88
CA ALA A 308 15.86 13.68 7.49
C ALA A 308 15.02 13.63 6.21
N ILE A 309 13.93 14.40 6.14
CA ILE A 309 13.05 14.41 4.97
C ILE A 309 13.75 14.98 3.74
N HIS A 310 14.53 16.04 3.91
CA HIS A 310 15.36 16.60 2.85
C HIS A 310 16.27 15.52 2.26
N LYS A 311 16.96 14.75 3.12
CA LYS A 311 17.83 13.65 2.72
C LYS A 311 17.08 12.53 2.01
N LEU A 312 15.89 12.13 2.49
CA LEU A 312 15.07 11.13 1.79
C LEU A 312 14.72 11.57 0.37
N ARG A 313 14.39 12.84 0.17
CA ARG A 313 14.15 13.41 -1.17
C ARG A 313 15.39 13.39 -2.03
N GLN A 314 16.57 13.69 -1.48
CA GLN A 314 17.85 13.65 -2.18
C GLN A 314 18.10 12.28 -2.83
N TYR A 315 17.77 11.21 -2.12
CA TYR A 315 17.89 9.84 -2.62
C TYR A 315 16.65 9.35 -3.39
N GLY A 316 15.65 10.21 -3.60
CA GLY A 316 14.45 9.92 -4.37
C GLY A 316 13.43 9.02 -3.66
N PHE A 317 13.57 8.74 -2.36
CA PHE A 317 12.62 7.90 -1.65
C PHE A 317 11.21 8.49 -1.63
N LYS A 318 10.22 7.65 -1.86
CA LYS A 318 8.86 7.92 -1.42
C LYS A 318 8.80 7.78 0.10
N PHE A 319 8.09 8.67 0.80
CA PHE A 319 8.02 8.58 2.25
C PHE A 319 6.63 8.88 2.81
N SER A 320 6.34 8.19 3.90
CA SER A 320 5.15 8.38 4.73
C SER A 320 5.58 8.88 6.10
N ILE A 321 4.86 9.83 6.67
CA ILE A 321 5.09 10.24 8.05
C ILE A 321 3.98 9.73 8.96
N HIS A 322 4.35 9.36 10.18
CA HIS A 322 3.42 8.99 11.24
C HIS A 322 3.23 10.17 12.17
N ILE A 323 1.98 10.58 12.40
CA ILE A 323 1.60 11.66 13.30
C ILE A 323 0.70 11.10 14.39
N MET A 324 1.00 11.49 15.65
CA MET A 324 0.29 11.03 16.83
C MET A 324 -0.38 12.19 17.55
N PRO A 325 -1.63 12.55 17.21
CA PRO A 325 -2.40 13.48 18.02
C PRO A 325 -2.61 12.95 19.43
N GLY A 326 -2.64 13.85 20.40
CA GLY A 326 -2.89 13.50 21.80
C GLY A 326 -1.67 12.94 22.54
N LEU A 327 -0.46 13.25 22.13
CA LEU A 327 0.75 12.97 22.90
C LEU A 327 0.76 13.75 24.22
N TYR A 328 1.48 13.27 25.24
CA TYR A 328 1.55 13.96 26.53
C TYR A 328 1.94 15.43 26.35
N GLY A 329 1.19 16.34 26.99
CA GLY A 329 1.33 17.77 26.82
C GLY A 329 0.56 18.38 25.62
N TYR A 330 -0.29 17.60 24.92
CA TYR A 330 -1.06 18.06 23.78
C TYR A 330 -2.10 19.14 24.14
N THR A 331 -2.42 19.98 23.16
CA THR A 331 -3.65 20.77 23.09
C THR A 331 -4.29 20.59 21.72
N TYR A 332 -5.56 20.95 21.56
CA TYR A 332 -6.24 20.87 20.26
C TYR A 332 -5.54 21.72 19.21
N GLU A 333 -5.11 22.92 19.61
CA GLU A 333 -4.40 23.88 18.76
C GLU A 333 -3.04 23.30 18.30
N LYS A 334 -2.26 22.73 19.22
CA LYS A 334 -0.96 22.11 18.87
C LYS A 334 -1.14 20.92 17.92
N ASP A 335 -2.14 20.08 18.17
CA ASP A 335 -2.43 18.95 17.27
C ASP A 335 -2.86 19.44 15.88
N LEU A 336 -3.78 20.43 15.81
CA LEU A 336 -4.21 21.01 14.53
C LEU A 336 -3.05 21.70 13.80
N TRP A 337 -2.27 22.51 14.52
CA TRP A 337 -1.12 23.20 13.94
C TRP A 337 0.01 22.27 13.52
N THR A 338 0.15 21.10 14.13
CA THR A 338 1.03 20.05 13.63
C THR A 338 0.69 19.71 12.17
N PHE A 339 -0.59 19.51 11.84
CA PHE A 339 -1.00 19.26 10.47
C PHE A 339 -0.80 20.47 9.54
N GLN A 340 -1.05 21.68 10.03
CA GLN A 340 -0.79 22.88 9.25
C GLN A 340 0.71 23.04 8.96
N LYS A 341 1.58 22.88 9.97
CA LYS A 341 3.04 22.95 9.81
C LYS A 341 3.57 21.90 8.83
N ILE A 342 3.03 20.70 8.81
CA ILE A 342 3.43 19.65 7.86
C ILE A 342 3.31 20.12 6.41
N TYR A 343 2.32 20.95 6.07
CA TYR A 343 2.10 21.39 4.69
C TYR A 343 2.53 22.83 4.41
N SER A 344 2.66 23.69 5.42
CA SER A 344 3.23 25.03 5.28
C SER A 344 4.77 25.03 5.31
N ASP A 345 5.39 24.05 5.98
CA ASP A 345 6.84 23.91 6.00
C ASP A 345 7.32 23.24 4.71
N PRO A 346 8.07 23.93 3.83
CA PRO A 346 8.51 23.38 2.56
C PRO A 346 9.38 22.12 2.73
N PHE A 347 10.09 21.98 3.87
CA PHE A 347 10.93 20.80 4.11
C PHE A 347 10.14 19.54 4.42
N ILE A 348 8.87 19.62 4.83
CA ILE A 348 8.09 18.45 5.24
C ILE A 348 7.24 17.90 4.09
N LYS A 349 6.12 18.48 3.76
CA LYS A 349 5.20 18.15 2.63
C LYS A 349 5.23 16.66 2.20
N PRO A 350 4.71 15.71 3.00
CA PRO A 350 4.89 14.28 2.77
C PRO A 350 4.06 13.75 1.59
N ASP A 351 4.55 12.66 0.98
CA ASP A 351 3.80 11.91 -0.04
C ASP A 351 2.61 11.19 0.58
N GLU A 352 2.82 10.61 1.76
CA GLU A 352 1.80 9.87 2.50
C GLU A 352 1.80 10.26 3.99
N ILE A 353 0.65 10.13 4.64
CA ILE A 353 0.52 10.37 6.08
C ILE A 353 -0.30 9.24 6.74
N LYS A 354 0.10 8.87 7.96
CA LYS A 354 -0.65 8.01 8.84
C LYS A 354 -1.02 8.77 10.11
N TYR A 355 -2.31 8.79 10.42
CA TYR A 355 -2.82 9.30 11.68
C TYR A 355 -2.84 8.17 12.70
N TYR A 356 -2.21 8.36 13.83
CA TYR A 356 -2.20 7.40 14.93
C TYR A 356 -2.60 8.12 16.23
N PRO A 357 -3.91 8.41 16.46
CA PRO A 357 -4.36 9.00 17.71
C PRO A 357 -3.80 8.20 18.88
N THR A 358 -3.25 8.91 19.85
CA THR A 358 -2.60 8.28 21.02
C THR A 358 -3.63 7.52 21.84
N SER A 359 -3.36 6.23 22.06
CA SER A 359 -4.14 5.35 22.94
C SER A 359 -3.29 4.95 24.14
N VAL A 360 -3.94 4.81 25.29
CA VAL A 360 -3.30 4.31 26.50
C VAL A 360 -3.30 2.79 26.48
N VAL A 361 -2.12 2.22 26.51
CA VAL A 361 -1.91 0.76 26.48
C VAL A 361 -1.09 0.38 27.71
N GLN A 362 -1.38 -0.78 28.29
CA GLN A 362 -0.63 -1.30 29.45
C GLN A 362 0.87 -1.43 29.13
N ASN A 363 1.69 -1.50 30.17
CA ASN A 363 3.16 -1.59 30.06
C ASN A 363 3.81 -0.39 29.33
N THR A 364 3.24 0.82 29.51
CA THR A 364 3.79 2.08 29.04
C THR A 364 3.88 3.09 30.18
N VAL A 365 4.85 4.01 30.13
CA VAL A 365 4.91 5.14 31.07
C VAL A 365 3.67 6.02 30.95
N LEU A 366 3.08 6.14 29.76
CA LEU A 366 1.84 6.89 29.52
C LEU A 366 0.65 6.27 30.29
N TYR A 367 0.63 4.94 30.46
CA TYR A 367 -0.37 4.27 31.29
C TYR A 367 -0.22 4.67 32.75
N ASP A 368 1.00 4.76 33.28
CA ASP A 368 1.25 5.18 34.66
C ASP A 368 0.84 6.64 34.89
N LEU A 369 1.08 7.53 33.92
CA LEU A 369 0.62 8.92 33.95
C LEU A 369 -0.93 8.99 33.92
N TYR A 370 -1.57 8.16 33.12
CA TYR A 370 -3.02 8.06 33.08
C TYR A 370 -3.60 7.60 34.43
N GLN A 371 -3.02 6.60 35.06
CA GLN A 371 -3.46 6.11 36.38
C GLN A 371 -3.32 7.18 37.48
N LYS A 372 -2.33 8.07 37.36
CA LYS A 372 -2.09 9.20 38.26
C LYS A 372 -2.89 10.44 37.93
N TRP A 373 -3.75 10.40 36.91
CA TRP A 373 -4.53 11.55 36.40
C TRP A 373 -3.69 12.67 35.79
N ASP A 374 -2.42 12.42 35.48
CA ASP A 374 -1.51 13.38 34.84
C ASP A 374 -1.67 13.38 33.32
N TYR A 375 -2.32 12.38 32.75
CA TYR A 375 -2.63 12.31 31.31
C TYR A 375 -4.13 12.10 31.07
N LYS A 376 -4.69 12.90 30.16
CA LYS A 376 -6.10 12.80 29.75
C LYS A 376 -6.17 12.21 28.33
N PRO A 377 -6.77 11.03 28.13
CA PRO A 377 -6.89 10.40 26.81
C PRO A 377 -7.82 11.20 25.89
N LEU A 378 -7.59 11.04 24.56
CA LEU A 378 -8.44 11.64 23.55
C LEU A 378 -9.85 11.05 23.56
N THR A 379 -10.86 11.91 23.42
CA THR A 379 -12.23 11.48 23.15
C THR A 379 -12.44 11.23 21.66
N ILE A 380 -13.47 10.45 21.33
CA ILE A 380 -13.87 10.18 19.94
C ILE A 380 -14.21 11.48 19.23
N ASP A 381 -14.98 12.36 19.87
CA ASP A 381 -15.39 13.65 19.30
C ASP A 381 -14.19 14.55 18.99
N TYR A 382 -13.18 14.55 19.86
CA TYR A 382 -11.93 15.28 19.62
C TYR A 382 -11.25 14.77 18.34
N ILE A 383 -11.08 13.45 18.24
CA ILE A 383 -10.41 12.82 17.10
C ILE A 383 -11.18 13.08 15.80
N GLN A 384 -12.50 12.92 15.80
CA GLN A 384 -13.33 13.17 14.63
C GLN A 384 -13.29 14.65 14.22
N LYS A 385 -13.38 15.58 15.17
CA LYS A 385 -13.27 17.02 14.91
C LYS A 385 -11.93 17.35 14.26
N LEU A 386 -10.82 16.85 14.82
CA LEU A 386 -9.47 17.10 14.30
C LEU A 386 -9.31 16.54 12.89
N ILE A 387 -9.71 15.28 12.65
CA ILE A 387 -9.60 14.64 11.33
C ILE A 387 -10.46 15.39 10.31
N ARG A 388 -11.72 15.72 10.64
CA ARG A 388 -12.60 16.47 9.73
C ARG A 388 -12.00 17.81 9.33
N GLN A 389 -11.51 18.59 10.30
CA GLN A 389 -10.90 19.87 10.01
C GLN A 389 -9.63 19.71 9.15
N THR A 390 -8.80 18.73 9.44
CA THR A 390 -7.62 18.42 8.64
C THR A 390 -7.97 18.08 7.19
N PHE A 391 -8.99 17.24 6.97
CA PHE A 391 -9.43 16.84 5.61
C PHE A 391 -10.04 17.99 4.83
N LEU A 392 -10.83 18.84 5.48
CA LEU A 392 -11.54 19.93 4.80
C LEU A 392 -10.64 21.14 4.53
N GLU A 393 -9.67 21.43 5.40
CA GLU A 393 -8.97 22.72 5.39
C GLU A 393 -7.47 22.59 5.05
N ILE A 394 -6.82 21.44 5.33
CA ILE A 394 -5.36 21.35 5.34
C ILE A 394 -4.81 20.44 4.25
N ILE A 395 -5.32 19.21 4.10
CA ILE A 395 -4.75 18.21 3.19
C ILE A 395 -4.69 18.71 1.74
N PRO A 396 -3.52 18.68 1.08
CA PRO A 396 -3.38 19.05 -0.32
C PRO A 396 -3.71 17.87 -1.26
N PRO A 397 -3.95 18.16 -2.55
CA PRO A 397 -4.38 17.16 -3.54
C PRO A 397 -3.30 16.14 -3.95
N TYR A 398 -2.05 16.33 -3.56
CA TYR A 398 -0.94 15.41 -3.86
C TYR A 398 -0.63 14.42 -2.74
N THR A 399 -1.17 14.60 -1.53
CA THR A 399 -0.90 13.72 -0.37
C THR A 399 -1.88 12.57 -0.29
N ARG A 400 -1.41 11.42 0.16
CA ARG A 400 -2.21 10.22 0.41
C ARG A 400 -2.43 9.98 1.90
N ILE A 401 -3.67 9.87 2.33
CA ILE A 401 -3.99 9.39 3.69
C ILE A 401 -3.96 7.86 3.70
N LYS A 402 -2.92 7.30 4.32
CA LYS A 402 -2.71 5.85 4.32
C LYS A 402 -3.53 5.13 5.40
N ARG A 403 -3.55 5.68 6.61
CA ARG A 403 -4.30 5.17 7.77
C ARG A 403 -4.75 6.28 8.70
N LEU A 404 -5.88 6.05 9.39
CA LEU A 404 -6.41 6.95 10.43
C LEU A 404 -6.31 6.38 11.85
N ILE A 405 -5.92 5.11 12.00
CA ILE A 405 -5.70 4.44 13.28
C ILE A 405 -4.60 3.39 13.16
N ARG A 406 -4.03 3.00 14.28
CA ARG A 406 -3.14 1.83 14.39
C ARG A 406 -3.98 0.56 14.59
N ASP A 407 -3.48 -0.60 14.13
CA ASP A 407 -4.13 -1.91 14.25
C ASP A 407 -3.90 -2.52 15.67
N ILE A 408 -4.18 -1.77 16.73
CA ILE A 408 -4.17 -2.28 18.10
C ILE A 408 -5.55 -2.88 18.37
N PRO A 409 -5.64 -4.14 18.86
CA PRO A 409 -6.92 -4.71 19.26
C PRO A 409 -7.61 -3.84 20.33
N ALA A 410 -8.93 -3.69 20.22
CA ALA A 410 -9.70 -2.86 21.15
C ALA A 410 -9.56 -3.33 22.61
N THR A 411 -9.31 -4.61 22.83
CA THR A 411 -9.07 -5.23 24.15
C THR A 411 -7.78 -4.78 24.82
N GLU A 412 -6.79 -4.31 24.05
CA GLU A 412 -5.52 -3.82 24.56
C GLU A 412 -5.53 -2.33 24.90
N ILE A 413 -6.57 -1.61 24.45
CA ILE A 413 -6.69 -0.17 24.67
C ILE A 413 -7.39 0.07 25.99
N THR A 414 -6.64 0.54 27.00
CA THR A 414 -7.19 0.89 28.30
C THR A 414 -8.02 2.17 28.24
N ALA A 415 -7.56 3.17 27.50
CA ALA A 415 -8.25 4.45 27.33
C ALA A 415 -7.86 5.13 26.00
N GLY A 416 -8.75 5.96 25.47
CA GLY A 416 -8.62 6.58 24.16
C GLY A 416 -9.59 5.96 23.14
N SER A 417 -9.30 6.07 21.84
CA SER A 417 -10.19 5.54 20.80
C SER A 417 -9.98 4.03 20.58
N ASN A 418 -11.03 3.26 20.81
CA ASN A 418 -11.12 1.83 20.50
C ASN A 418 -11.93 1.54 19.20
N ILE A 419 -12.24 2.57 18.41
CA ILE A 419 -13.03 2.45 17.18
C ILE A 419 -12.14 1.93 16.05
N THR A 420 -12.40 0.72 15.57
CA THR A 420 -11.63 0.08 14.48
C THR A 420 -11.98 0.58 13.08
N ASN A 421 -13.19 1.15 12.89
CA ASN A 421 -13.69 1.65 11.60
C ASN A 421 -13.73 3.18 11.49
N LEU A 422 -12.87 3.88 12.23
CA LEU A 422 -12.81 5.35 12.29
C LEU A 422 -12.76 5.99 10.88
N SER A 423 -12.00 5.42 9.95
CA SER A 423 -11.91 5.91 8.58
C SER A 423 -13.27 5.94 7.87
N GLN A 424 -14.06 4.88 8.01
CA GLN A 424 -15.40 4.80 7.39
C GLN A 424 -16.37 5.79 8.04
N LEU A 425 -16.34 5.89 9.36
CA LEU A 425 -17.19 6.84 10.10
C LEU A 425 -16.88 8.28 9.69
N THR A 426 -15.60 8.67 9.68
CA THR A 426 -15.17 10.01 9.26
C THR A 426 -15.59 10.33 7.82
N HIS A 427 -15.40 9.43 6.87
CA HIS A 427 -15.84 9.66 5.49
C HIS A 427 -17.36 9.81 5.37
N ASN A 428 -18.13 9.03 6.13
CA ASN A 428 -19.59 9.15 6.16
C ASN A 428 -20.05 10.51 6.73
N GLU A 429 -19.40 10.99 7.77
CA GLU A 429 -19.70 12.31 8.36
C GLU A 429 -19.32 13.44 7.42
N LEU A 430 -18.12 13.41 6.83
CA LEU A 430 -17.70 14.38 5.80
C LEU A 430 -18.70 14.42 4.66
N LYS A 431 -19.14 13.26 4.18
CA LYS A 431 -20.13 13.18 3.10
C LYS A 431 -21.49 13.78 3.49
N LYS A 432 -21.94 13.60 4.73
CA LYS A 432 -23.16 14.23 5.26
C LYS A 432 -23.00 15.75 5.34
N GLU A 433 -21.89 16.22 5.90
CA GLU A 433 -21.59 17.64 6.08
C GLU A 433 -21.53 18.38 4.74
N LEU A 434 -20.81 17.81 3.74
CA LEU A 434 -20.69 18.42 2.42
C LEU A 434 -22.00 18.41 1.65
N LYS A 435 -22.86 17.39 1.84
CA LYS A 435 -24.20 17.37 1.26
C LYS A 435 -25.13 18.43 1.86
N SER A 436 -25.01 18.70 3.18
CA SER A 436 -25.82 19.72 3.86
C SER A 436 -25.31 21.15 3.65
N ASN A 437 -24.05 21.31 3.19
CA ASN A 437 -23.43 22.61 2.93
C ASN A 437 -22.76 22.64 1.55
N PRO A 438 -23.52 22.95 0.48
CA PRO A 438 -23.01 23.02 -0.89
C PRO A 438 -21.88 24.03 -1.08
N ASP A 439 -21.90 25.15 -0.40
CA ASP A 439 -20.86 26.19 -0.52
C ASP A 439 -19.52 25.67 0.01
N LYS A 440 -19.55 24.94 1.12
CA LYS A 440 -18.36 24.28 1.67
C LYS A 440 -17.83 23.20 0.74
N ALA A 441 -18.73 22.41 0.14
CA ALA A 441 -18.35 21.40 -0.86
C ALA A 441 -17.73 22.02 -2.11
N LYS A 442 -18.29 23.13 -2.59
CA LYS A 442 -17.77 23.89 -3.73
C LYS A 442 -16.42 24.52 -3.42
N SER A 443 -16.25 25.10 -2.22
CA SER A 443 -14.97 25.62 -1.75
C SER A 443 -13.90 24.54 -1.63
N LEU A 444 -14.22 23.35 -1.09
CA LEU A 444 -13.29 22.23 -1.04
C LEU A 444 -12.88 21.76 -2.45
N TYR A 445 -13.85 21.64 -3.35
CA TYR A 445 -13.60 21.20 -4.72
C TYR A 445 -12.78 22.21 -5.51
N SER A 446 -13.01 23.52 -5.31
CA SER A 446 -12.21 24.58 -5.95
C SER A 446 -10.73 24.52 -5.55
N ARG A 447 -10.41 24.05 -4.33
CA ARG A 447 -9.02 23.84 -3.90
C ARG A 447 -8.29 22.74 -4.68
N LEU A 448 -9.01 21.84 -5.35
CA LEU A 448 -8.41 20.83 -6.24
C LEU A 448 -7.75 21.48 -7.46
N TYR A 449 -8.34 22.58 -7.93
CA TYR A 449 -7.93 23.32 -9.12
C TYR A 449 -7.55 24.77 -8.79
N TRP A 450 -6.98 24.99 -7.61
CA TRP A 450 -6.58 26.34 -7.19
C TRP A 450 -5.62 26.96 -8.19
N ASP A 451 -5.90 28.20 -8.60
CA ASP A 451 -5.09 28.99 -9.52
C ASP A 451 -4.65 28.20 -10.79
N TYR A 452 -5.66 27.55 -11.45
CA TYR A 452 -5.33 26.74 -12.61
C TYR A 452 -5.22 27.56 -13.90
N GLU A 453 -4.22 27.19 -14.70
CA GLU A 453 -4.05 27.60 -16.08
C GLU A 453 -4.55 26.46 -17.00
N LEU A 454 -5.44 26.78 -17.94
CA LEU A 454 -5.88 25.86 -18.98
C LEU A 454 -5.01 26.06 -20.22
N VAL A 455 -4.31 25.01 -20.61
CA VAL A 455 -3.41 24.99 -21.76
C VAL A 455 -3.95 24.08 -22.83
N ASP A 456 -3.97 24.54 -24.08
CA ASP A 456 -4.34 23.74 -25.24
C ASP A 456 -3.26 22.65 -25.49
N SER A 457 -3.70 21.44 -25.80
CA SER A 457 -2.84 20.29 -26.07
C SER A 457 -1.86 20.53 -27.23
N GLU A 458 -2.20 21.40 -28.18
CA GLU A 458 -1.32 21.79 -29.29
C GLU A 458 -0.23 22.81 -28.88
N LYS A 459 -0.43 23.49 -27.76
CA LYS A 459 0.51 24.46 -27.19
C LYS A 459 1.22 23.87 -25.96
N LEU A 460 1.79 22.70 -26.07
CA LEU A 460 2.67 22.12 -25.04
C LEU A 460 3.90 23.04 -24.88
N LEU A 461 3.62 24.21 -24.34
CA LEU A 461 4.60 25.25 -24.06
C LEU A 461 5.46 24.82 -22.89
N LYS A 462 6.70 25.23 -22.95
CA LYS A 462 7.73 25.09 -21.93
C LYS A 462 7.14 25.31 -20.54
N ILE A 463 6.89 24.24 -19.81
CA ILE A 463 6.49 24.30 -18.40
C ILE A 463 7.76 24.74 -17.64
N LYS A 464 7.97 26.03 -17.62
CA LYS A 464 9.07 26.64 -16.88
C LYS A 464 8.70 26.68 -15.42
N ASP A 465 9.73 26.57 -14.64
CA ASP A 465 9.74 26.79 -13.25
C ASP A 465 9.44 28.28 -12.95
N ASN A 466 8.21 28.59 -12.59
CA ASN A 466 7.75 29.95 -12.26
C ASN A 466 7.11 30.03 -10.87
N CYS A 467 7.30 29.02 -10.00
CA CYS A 467 6.70 29.03 -8.68
C CYS A 467 7.60 29.79 -7.69
N GLU A 468 7.35 31.07 -7.53
CA GLU A 468 8.05 31.92 -6.55
C GLU A 468 7.43 31.86 -5.15
N SER A 469 6.28 31.18 -5.00
CA SER A 469 5.51 31.10 -3.76
C SER A 469 5.38 29.66 -3.23
N ASP A 470 5.04 29.53 -1.95
CA ASP A 470 4.68 28.25 -1.31
C ASP A 470 3.35 27.65 -1.83
N GLU A 471 2.66 28.34 -2.73
CA GLU A 471 1.37 27.95 -3.27
C GLU A 471 1.50 26.86 -4.34
N ILE A 472 0.45 26.04 -4.45
CA ILE A 472 0.35 25.01 -5.50
C ILE A 472 -0.11 25.69 -6.79
N LYS A 473 0.72 25.67 -7.83
CA LYS A 473 0.29 26.03 -9.19
C LYS A 473 -0.25 24.80 -9.92
N THR A 474 -1.39 24.97 -10.55
CA THR A 474 -2.04 23.90 -11.31
C THR A 474 -2.10 24.26 -12.80
N THR A 475 -1.60 23.37 -13.66
CA THR A 475 -1.74 23.45 -15.12
C THR A 475 -2.61 22.29 -15.58
N ILE A 476 -3.63 22.58 -16.39
CA ILE A 476 -4.53 21.57 -16.93
C ILE A 476 -4.39 21.57 -18.46
N ILE A 477 -4.09 20.39 -19.00
CA ILE A 477 -4.04 20.15 -20.44
C ILE A 477 -5.24 19.27 -20.80
N GLY A 478 -6.19 19.83 -21.54
CA GLY A 478 -7.44 19.16 -21.89
C GLY A 478 -8.66 20.06 -21.68
N GLU A 479 -9.73 19.51 -21.15
CA GLU A 479 -11.00 20.20 -20.96
C GLU A 479 -11.09 20.93 -19.61
N LYS A 480 -11.89 21.98 -19.56
CA LYS A 480 -12.19 22.70 -18.33
C LYS A 480 -12.86 21.77 -17.32
N PRO A 481 -12.38 21.75 -16.03
CA PRO A 481 -13.02 20.96 -14.99
C PRO A 481 -14.51 21.27 -14.83
N ASP A 482 -15.32 20.24 -14.61
CA ASP A 482 -16.72 20.40 -14.27
C ASP A 482 -16.87 20.82 -12.81
N LEU A 483 -17.01 22.13 -12.59
CA LEU A 483 -17.15 22.69 -11.24
C LEU A 483 -18.46 22.28 -10.54
N GLU A 484 -19.46 21.74 -11.24
CA GLU A 484 -20.69 21.20 -10.64
C GLU A 484 -20.51 19.78 -10.08
N SER A 485 -19.41 19.11 -10.42
CA SER A 485 -19.04 17.78 -9.88
C SER A 485 -18.74 17.78 -8.38
N TYR A 486 -18.66 18.94 -7.71
CA TYR A 486 -18.46 19.06 -6.28
C TYR A 486 -19.45 18.23 -5.44
N ARG A 487 -20.66 17.96 -5.98
CA ARG A 487 -21.73 17.23 -5.26
C ARG A 487 -21.35 15.81 -4.86
N ASN A 488 -20.42 15.20 -5.56
CA ASN A 488 -19.93 13.83 -5.29
C ASN A 488 -18.55 13.80 -4.65
N PHE A 489 -17.92 14.97 -4.50
CA PHE A 489 -16.58 15.11 -3.99
C PHE A 489 -16.56 15.10 -2.47
N VAL A 490 -15.59 14.42 -1.86
CA VAL A 490 -15.53 14.24 -0.39
C VAL A 490 -14.21 14.70 0.20
N CYS A 491 -13.10 14.54 -0.50
CA CYS A 491 -11.77 14.82 0.04
C CYS A 491 -10.73 15.04 -1.07
N LEU A 492 -9.71 15.86 -0.77
CA LEU A 492 -8.63 16.18 -1.71
C LEU A 492 -7.57 15.09 -1.80
N ASP A 493 -7.41 14.25 -0.78
CA ASP A 493 -6.34 13.26 -0.73
C ASP A 493 -6.41 12.25 -1.90
N THR A 494 -5.25 11.81 -2.36
CA THR A 494 -5.17 10.94 -3.55
C THR A 494 -5.92 9.62 -3.37
N ARG A 495 -5.98 9.05 -2.15
CA ARG A 495 -6.69 7.79 -1.88
C ARG A 495 -8.21 7.90 -2.09
N SER A 496 -8.80 9.03 -1.69
CA SER A 496 -10.23 9.29 -1.87
C SER A 496 -10.59 9.53 -3.33
N ARG A 497 -9.62 9.92 -4.15
CA ARG A 497 -9.76 10.23 -5.58
C ARG A 497 -9.30 9.09 -6.50
N GLU A 498 -8.91 7.94 -6.00
CA GLU A 498 -8.56 6.79 -6.84
C GLU A 498 -9.77 6.29 -7.62
N ILE A 499 -9.66 6.16 -8.94
CA ILE A 499 -10.74 5.71 -9.84
C ILE A 499 -11.28 4.33 -9.49
N ARG A 500 -10.44 3.42 -8.94
CA ARG A 500 -10.83 2.06 -8.54
C ARG A 500 -12.04 2.01 -7.60
N ASN A 501 -12.28 3.07 -6.83
CA ASN A 501 -13.42 3.16 -5.92
C ASN A 501 -14.76 3.35 -6.64
N LYS A 502 -14.75 3.68 -7.93
CA LYS A 502 -15.94 3.89 -8.79
C LYS A 502 -16.15 2.79 -9.83
N TYR A 503 -15.18 1.91 -10.04
CA TYR A 503 -15.16 1.00 -11.18
C TYR A 503 -16.37 0.06 -11.26
N GLU A 504 -16.97 -0.32 -10.13
CA GLU A 504 -18.20 -1.13 -10.09
C GLU A 504 -19.44 -0.40 -10.65
N LYS A 505 -19.36 0.93 -10.85
CA LYS A 505 -20.47 1.77 -11.31
C LYS A 505 -20.23 2.39 -12.68
N TRP A 506 -19.06 2.15 -13.29
CA TRP A 506 -18.73 2.76 -14.57
C TRP A 506 -19.34 1.96 -15.72
N ASN A 507 -20.37 2.53 -16.35
CA ASN A 507 -20.84 2.06 -17.65
C ASN A 507 -19.81 2.45 -18.72
N LYS A 508 -19.41 1.50 -19.57
CA LYS A 508 -18.47 1.69 -20.70
C LYS A 508 -18.84 2.81 -21.70
N GLN A 509 -19.87 3.60 -21.44
CA GLN A 509 -20.38 4.63 -22.32
C GLN A 509 -19.77 6.03 -22.09
N ASP A 510 -19.06 6.27 -20.99
CA ASP A 510 -18.39 7.55 -20.73
C ASP A 510 -16.90 7.45 -21.08
N GLU A 511 -16.57 7.38 -22.36
CA GLU A 511 -15.20 7.43 -22.90
C GLU A 511 -14.65 8.89 -22.90
N THR A 512 -14.74 9.60 -21.80
CA THR A 512 -14.05 10.88 -21.68
C THR A 512 -12.55 10.63 -21.46
N VAL A 513 -11.73 11.17 -22.34
CA VAL A 513 -10.26 11.15 -22.16
C VAL A 513 -9.92 11.97 -20.92
N PRO A 514 -9.21 11.41 -19.93
CA PRO A 514 -8.88 12.17 -18.74
C PRO A 514 -7.89 13.31 -19.06
N ASN A 515 -8.05 14.43 -18.37
CA ASN A 515 -7.14 15.57 -18.46
C ASN A 515 -5.77 15.22 -17.87
N LEU A 516 -4.71 15.78 -18.45
CA LEU A 516 -3.40 15.79 -17.84
C LEU A 516 -3.32 17.01 -16.91
N VAL A 517 -3.20 16.75 -15.60
CA VAL A 517 -3.15 17.79 -14.55
C VAL A 517 -1.78 17.78 -13.91
N ILE A 518 -1.11 18.92 -13.93
CA ILE A 518 0.23 19.12 -13.40
C ILE A 518 0.13 20.08 -12.21
N ARG A 519 0.48 19.61 -11.02
CA ARG A 519 0.56 20.43 -9.81
C ARG A 519 2.01 20.60 -9.41
N GLN A 520 2.47 21.84 -9.45
CA GLN A 520 3.81 22.24 -9.07
C GLN A 520 3.79 22.86 -7.67
N TYR A 521 4.73 22.48 -6.82
CA TYR A 521 4.88 23.04 -5.47
C TYR A 521 6.34 22.96 -5.01
N GLN A 522 6.69 23.86 -4.09
CA GLN A 522 8.01 23.85 -3.46
C GLN A 522 8.12 22.69 -2.46
N SER A 523 9.26 22.03 -2.45
CA SER A 523 9.56 20.87 -1.60
C SER A 523 11.01 20.93 -1.16
N SER A 524 11.27 21.29 0.10
CA SER A 524 12.57 21.72 0.60
C SER A 524 13.04 22.97 -0.16
N VAL A 525 14.26 22.94 -0.69
CA VAL A 525 14.81 23.96 -1.59
C VAL A 525 14.57 23.61 -3.06
N TRP A 526 13.77 22.59 -3.35
CA TRP A 526 13.56 22.00 -4.66
C TRP A 526 12.11 22.15 -5.09
N ARG A 527 11.83 21.72 -6.33
CA ARG A 527 10.49 21.73 -6.90
C ARG A 527 10.01 20.33 -7.16
N GLU A 528 8.78 20.12 -6.84
CA GLU A 528 8.09 18.84 -7.04
C GLU A 528 6.87 19.04 -7.93
N PHE A 529 6.68 18.12 -8.87
CA PHE A 529 5.56 18.07 -9.80
C PHE A 529 4.78 16.79 -9.54
N PHE A 530 3.52 16.94 -9.18
CA PHE A 530 2.54 15.87 -9.16
C PHE A 530 1.78 15.89 -10.47
N ILE A 531 2.14 15.00 -11.38
CA ILE A 531 1.61 14.91 -12.74
C ILE A 531 0.61 13.77 -12.77
N SER A 532 -0.66 14.02 -13.07
CA SER A 532 -1.74 13.04 -13.00
C SER A 532 -2.68 13.12 -14.18
N PHE A 533 -3.25 11.97 -14.57
CA PHE A 533 -4.43 11.92 -15.43
C PHE A 533 -5.68 11.87 -14.57
N GLU A 534 -6.56 12.85 -14.71
CA GLU A 534 -7.76 13.03 -13.90
C GLU A 534 -8.99 13.25 -14.80
N ASP A 535 -10.14 12.64 -14.42
CA ASP A 535 -11.40 12.95 -15.09
C ASP A 535 -11.93 14.34 -14.69
N LEU A 536 -12.97 14.80 -15.35
CA LEU A 536 -13.61 16.08 -15.07
C LEU A 536 -14.19 16.19 -13.64
N GLN A 537 -14.28 15.06 -12.94
CA GLN A 537 -14.74 14.97 -11.55
C GLN A 537 -13.58 14.95 -10.54
N GLY A 538 -12.33 14.94 -11.02
CA GLY A 538 -11.12 14.94 -10.19
C GLY A 538 -10.64 13.56 -9.72
N TYR A 539 -11.14 12.45 -10.31
CA TYR A 539 -10.63 11.12 -10.00
C TYR A 539 -9.35 10.82 -10.75
N ILE A 540 -8.36 10.24 -10.01
CA ILE A 540 -7.03 9.95 -10.53
C ILE A 540 -7.00 8.55 -11.12
N TYR A 541 -6.55 8.46 -12.37
CA TYR A 541 -6.29 7.22 -13.09
C TYR A 541 -4.83 6.78 -12.98
N TRP A 542 -3.90 7.72 -13.22
CA TRP A 542 -2.44 7.52 -13.20
C TRP A 542 -1.78 8.77 -12.69
N PHE A 543 -0.62 8.62 -12.08
CA PHE A 543 0.20 9.77 -11.70
C PHE A 543 1.68 9.43 -11.61
N THR A 544 2.51 10.46 -11.69
CA THR A 544 3.93 10.41 -11.37
C THR A 544 4.33 11.60 -10.49
N ARG A 545 5.38 11.41 -9.69
CA ARG A 545 6.01 12.47 -8.90
C ARG A 545 7.40 12.72 -9.45
N LEU A 546 7.59 13.91 -9.99
CA LEU A 546 8.88 14.38 -10.50
C LEU A 546 9.47 15.39 -9.50
N LEU A 547 10.71 15.19 -9.09
CA LEU A 547 11.49 16.11 -8.28
C LEU A 547 12.58 16.74 -9.14
N LEU A 548 12.67 18.07 -9.11
CA LEU A 548 13.72 18.84 -9.71
C LEU A 548 14.61 19.41 -8.60
N PRO A 549 15.78 18.78 -8.31
CA PRO A 549 16.74 19.30 -7.34
C PRO A 549 17.36 20.60 -7.82
N ASP A 550 17.71 21.51 -6.90
CA ASP A 550 18.45 22.72 -7.26
C ASP A 550 19.77 22.38 -7.98
N LEU A 551 19.97 22.99 -9.14
CA LEU A 551 21.14 22.74 -9.99
C LEU A 551 22.45 23.20 -9.34
N GLU A 552 22.40 24.19 -8.46
CA GLU A 552 23.57 24.73 -7.75
C GLU A 552 23.93 23.92 -6.51
N GLN A 553 22.93 23.33 -5.85
CA GLN A 553 23.08 22.46 -4.67
C GLN A 553 23.33 21.01 -5.06
N THR A 554 24.32 20.78 -5.90
CA THR A 554 24.62 19.43 -6.34
C THR A 554 25.18 18.60 -5.21
N ILE A 555 24.39 17.62 -4.79
CA ILE A 555 24.87 16.57 -3.93
C ILE A 555 25.51 15.53 -4.83
N GLU A 556 26.77 15.27 -4.59
CA GLU A 556 27.43 14.09 -5.14
C GLU A 556 26.73 12.84 -4.57
N ARG A 557 25.73 12.38 -5.29
CA ARG A 557 25.20 11.04 -5.09
C ARG A 557 26.11 10.12 -5.88
N ASP A 558 26.60 9.09 -5.25
CA ASP A 558 27.59 8.18 -5.79
C ASP A 558 27.25 7.64 -7.19
N TRP A 559 25.96 7.68 -7.58
CA TRP A 559 25.48 7.13 -8.85
C TRP A 559 24.72 8.11 -9.75
N LEU A 560 24.39 9.28 -9.24
CA LEU A 560 23.61 10.27 -9.99
C LEU A 560 24.42 11.54 -10.15
N GLY A 561 24.85 11.79 -11.38
CA GLY A 561 25.60 12.99 -11.74
C GLY A 561 24.78 14.28 -11.49
N LYS A 562 25.48 15.42 -11.57
CA LYS A 562 24.86 16.75 -11.57
C LYS A 562 23.78 16.86 -12.64
N TYR A 563 22.81 17.74 -12.46
CA TYR A 563 21.72 17.99 -13.40
C TYR A 563 20.83 16.77 -13.67
N THR A 564 20.56 15.98 -12.61
CA THR A 564 19.69 14.82 -12.69
C THR A 564 18.36 15.06 -11.97
N ALA A 565 17.26 15.08 -12.70
CA ALA A 565 15.90 15.06 -12.18
C ALA A 565 15.52 13.65 -11.68
N LEU A 566 14.53 13.55 -10.78
CA LEU A 566 14.14 12.27 -10.18
C LEU A 566 12.63 12.02 -10.27
N ILE A 567 12.26 10.88 -10.84
CA ILE A 567 10.93 10.30 -10.64
C ILE A 567 10.96 9.48 -9.35
N ARG A 568 10.18 9.92 -8.35
CA ARG A 568 10.08 9.29 -7.03
C ARG A 568 8.94 8.29 -6.92
N GLU A 569 7.95 8.38 -7.80
CA GLU A 569 6.81 7.48 -7.90
C GLU A 569 6.22 7.53 -9.30
N LEU A 570 5.87 6.36 -9.85
CA LEU A 570 5.00 6.21 -11.00
C LEU A 570 3.94 5.18 -10.62
N HIS A 571 2.66 5.55 -10.63
CA HIS A 571 1.57 4.74 -10.12
C HIS A 571 0.39 4.69 -11.10
N ILE A 572 -0.17 3.48 -11.27
CA ILE A 572 -1.27 3.19 -12.16
C ILE A 572 -2.39 2.53 -11.35
N TYR A 573 -3.61 3.10 -11.36
CA TYR A 573 -4.77 2.62 -10.59
C TYR A 573 -5.74 1.73 -11.37
N TRP A 574 -5.40 1.38 -12.63
CA TRP A 574 -6.29 0.63 -13.52
C TRP A 574 -6.41 -0.85 -13.15
N GLN A 575 -7.33 -1.58 -13.83
CA GLN A 575 -7.51 -3.03 -13.62
C GLN A 575 -6.22 -3.82 -13.84
N LEU A 576 -6.16 -4.96 -13.20
CA LEU A 576 -5.05 -5.90 -13.19
C LEU A 576 -4.75 -6.44 -14.59
N VAL A 577 -3.59 -6.15 -15.12
CA VAL A 577 -3.06 -6.86 -16.28
C VAL A 577 -2.11 -7.96 -15.79
N TRP A 578 -2.40 -9.20 -16.16
CA TRP A 578 -1.62 -10.37 -15.77
C TRP A 578 -0.23 -10.36 -16.40
N LEU A 579 0.79 -10.76 -15.64
CA LEU A 579 2.17 -10.83 -16.15
C LEU A 579 2.39 -11.98 -17.14
N LYS A 580 1.50 -12.98 -17.16
CA LYS A 580 1.64 -14.21 -17.97
C LYS A 580 0.79 -14.22 -19.25
N GLU A 581 -0.11 -13.29 -19.45
CA GLU A 581 -0.95 -13.31 -20.64
C GLU A 581 -0.38 -12.43 -21.76
N ASN A 582 0.01 -13.08 -22.86
CA ASN A 582 0.13 -12.44 -24.17
C ASN A 582 -1.27 -12.16 -24.74
N VAL A 583 -2.06 -11.32 -24.04
CA VAL A 583 -3.38 -10.94 -24.52
C VAL A 583 -3.25 -9.63 -25.27
N ASP A 584 -3.43 -9.68 -26.57
CA ASP A 584 -3.61 -8.53 -27.47
C ASP A 584 -4.96 -7.83 -27.22
N SER A 585 -5.25 -7.44 -25.98
CA SER A 585 -6.45 -6.67 -25.68
C SER A 585 -6.17 -5.17 -25.81
N ASN A 586 -7.16 -4.41 -26.29
CA ASN A 586 -7.08 -2.95 -26.38
C ASN A 586 -6.78 -2.30 -25.02
N ASP A 587 -7.17 -2.95 -23.91
CA ASP A 587 -6.91 -2.50 -22.56
C ASP A 587 -5.40 -2.52 -22.20
N GLN A 588 -4.61 -3.49 -22.71
CA GLN A 588 -3.16 -3.51 -22.49
C GLN A 588 -2.45 -2.40 -23.27
N LYS A 589 -2.90 -2.07 -24.48
CA LYS A 589 -2.33 -0.97 -25.28
C LYS A 589 -2.55 0.38 -24.58
N GLN A 590 -3.71 0.60 -23.99
CA GLN A 590 -3.98 1.82 -23.21
C GLN A 590 -3.10 1.92 -21.96
N HIS A 591 -2.85 0.82 -21.23
CA HIS A 591 -1.97 0.83 -20.06
C HIS A 591 -0.53 1.25 -20.37
N HIS A 592 0.04 0.71 -21.44
CA HIS A 592 1.38 1.07 -21.89
C HIS A 592 1.45 2.52 -22.37
N TRP A 593 0.39 3.01 -22.98
CA TRP A 593 0.34 4.35 -23.57
C TRP A 593 0.36 5.46 -22.48
N PHE A 594 -0.46 5.37 -21.45
CA PHE A 594 -0.53 6.41 -20.40
C PHE A 594 0.72 6.45 -19.50
N GLY A 595 1.28 5.29 -19.15
CA GLY A 595 2.55 5.24 -18.40
C GLY A 595 3.69 5.90 -19.17
N SER A 596 3.78 5.68 -20.48
CA SER A 596 4.77 6.33 -21.33
C SER A 596 4.52 7.83 -21.49
N GLN A 597 3.26 8.29 -21.55
CA GLN A 597 2.95 9.72 -21.58
C GLN A 597 3.38 10.46 -20.31
N LEU A 598 3.16 9.86 -19.11
CA LEU A 598 3.64 10.44 -17.85
C LEU A 598 5.17 10.55 -17.82
N LEU A 599 5.88 9.52 -18.34
CA LEU A 599 7.33 9.57 -18.48
C LEU A 599 7.77 10.65 -19.47
N THR A 600 7.15 10.71 -20.65
CA THR A 600 7.43 11.73 -21.66
C THR A 600 7.22 13.15 -21.12
N MET A 601 6.15 13.36 -20.34
CA MET A 601 5.90 14.66 -19.71
C MET A 601 6.97 14.99 -18.66
N ALA A 602 7.35 14.02 -17.83
CA ALA A 602 8.43 14.23 -16.84
C ALA A 602 9.78 14.50 -17.54
N GLU A 603 10.09 13.83 -18.65
CA GLU A 603 11.26 14.09 -19.48
C GLU A 603 11.23 15.49 -20.06
N GLN A 604 10.08 15.93 -20.60
CA GLN A 604 9.93 17.26 -21.18
C GLN A 604 10.10 18.36 -20.13
N ILE A 605 9.41 18.24 -18.97
CA ILE A 605 9.59 19.19 -17.86
C ILE A 605 11.05 19.26 -17.42
N SER A 606 11.73 18.11 -17.34
CA SER A 606 13.14 18.07 -16.95
C SER A 606 14.03 18.79 -17.98
N LYS A 607 13.83 18.58 -19.28
CA LYS A 607 14.54 19.28 -20.37
C LYS A 607 14.32 20.78 -20.34
N ASP A 608 13.06 21.20 -20.19
CA ASP A 608 12.68 22.62 -20.19
C ASP A 608 13.31 23.38 -19.01
N ASN A 609 13.67 22.65 -17.95
CA ASN A 609 14.35 23.15 -16.75
C ASN A 609 15.85 22.80 -16.70
N TRP A 610 16.47 22.51 -17.85
CA TRP A 610 17.93 22.35 -18.03
C TRP A 610 18.55 21.10 -17.36
N TYR A 611 17.74 20.10 -17.01
CA TYR A 611 18.26 18.82 -16.56
C TYR A 611 18.77 18.00 -17.73
N LYS A 612 19.92 17.34 -17.54
CA LYS A 612 20.57 16.50 -18.57
C LYS A 612 20.17 15.04 -18.44
N ASN A 613 19.73 14.62 -17.27
CA ASN A 613 19.38 13.26 -16.98
C ASN A 613 18.06 13.20 -16.21
N LEU A 614 17.31 12.12 -16.41
CA LEU A 614 16.17 11.76 -15.60
C LEU A 614 16.41 10.39 -14.99
N SER A 615 16.36 10.29 -13.67
CA SER A 615 16.48 9.05 -12.92
C SER A 615 15.15 8.62 -12.33
N VAL A 616 14.96 7.32 -12.19
CA VAL A 616 13.77 6.72 -11.58
C VAL A 616 14.20 5.81 -10.45
N ILE A 617 13.62 6.03 -9.25
CA ILE A 617 13.72 5.06 -8.15
C ILE A 617 12.82 3.87 -8.46
N SER A 618 13.31 2.96 -9.29
CA SER A 618 12.51 1.84 -9.77
C SER A 618 12.56 0.66 -8.81
N TRP A 619 11.58 -0.21 -8.94
CA TRP A 619 11.60 -1.54 -8.37
C TRP A 619 12.35 -2.52 -9.28
N VAL A 620 12.84 -3.60 -8.70
CA VAL A 620 13.65 -4.59 -9.39
C VAL A 620 12.95 -5.15 -10.65
N TRP A 621 11.69 -5.52 -10.52
CA TRP A 621 10.94 -6.19 -11.59
C TRP A 621 10.49 -5.29 -12.75
N VAL A 622 10.39 -3.96 -12.55
CA VAL A 622 9.98 -3.02 -13.61
C VAL A 622 11.15 -2.50 -14.45
N ARG A 623 12.39 -2.94 -14.20
CA ARG A 623 13.56 -2.51 -14.96
C ARG A 623 13.37 -2.70 -16.47
N LYS A 624 12.87 -3.87 -16.90
CA LYS A 624 12.59 -4.15 -18.31
C LYS A 624 11.57 -3.19 -18.95
N TYR A 625 10.63 -2.65 -18.16
CA TYR A 625 9.74 -1.61 -18.65
C TYR A 625 10.49 -0.32 -18.95
N TYR A 626 11.37 0.12 -18.05
CA TYR A 626 12.18 1.32 -18.24
C TYR A 626 13.24 1.13 -19.33
N GLU A 627 13.85 -0.05 -19.47
CA GLU A 627 14.77 -0.38 -20.56
C GLU A 627 14.10 -0.21 -21.93
N LYS A 628 12.84 -0.62 -22.09
CA LYS A 628 12.06 -0.37 -23.31
C LYS A 628 11.78 1.12 -23.58
N GLN A 629 11.91 1.98 -22.55
CA GLN A 629 11.80 3.44 -22.65
C GLN A 629 13.17 4.13 -22.74
N TRP A 630 14.24 3.36 -23.05
CA TRP A 630 15.60 3.84 -23.20
C TRP A 630 16.28 4.31 -21.91
N TYR A 631 15.88 3.77 -20.76
CA TYR A 631 16.59 3.93 -19.51
C TYR A 631 17.59 2.80 -19.30
N SER A 632 18.73 3.10 -18.69
CA SER A 632 19.76 2.14 -18.31
C SER A 632 19.93 2.10 -16.80
N LEU A 633 20.31 0.94 -16.26
CA LEU A 633 20.60 0.81 -14.82
C LEU A 633 21.94 1.47 -14.49
N VAL A 634 21.94 2.45 -13.61
CA VAL A 634 23.12 3.13 -13.05
C VAL A 634 23.05 3.04 -11.53
N GLY A 635 23.94 2.27 -10.92
CA GLY A 635 23.84 1.94 -9.50
C GLY A 635 22.50 1.25 -9.18
N THR A 636 21.64 1.92 -8.41
CA THR A 636 20.33 1.41 -8.01
C THR A 636 19.15 2.18 -8.64
N TYR A 637 19.40 2.97 -9.70
CA TYR A 637 18.40 3.78 -10.39
C TYR A 637 18.35 3.43 -11.88
N MET A 638 17.16 3.59 -12.47
CA MET A 638 17.02 3.61 -13.93
C MET A 638 17.24 5.03 -14.43
N VAL A 639 18.21 5.27 -15.31
CA VAL A 639 18.62 6.61 -15.76
C VAL A 639 18.51 6.71 -17.28
N LYS A 640 18.00 7.85 -17.76
CA LYS A 640 17.94 8.24 -19.17
C LYS A 640 18.62 9.58 -19.35
N TRP A 641 19.46 9.69 -20.37
CA TRP A 641 19.98 10.97 -20.87
C TRP A 641 18.88 11.65 -21.66
N LEU A 642 18.64 12.92 -21.35
CA LEU A 642 17.57 13.74 -21.94
C LEU A 642 17.97 14.48 -23.20
#